data_979d3473e5e0ce40223ff784551ee571
#
_entry.id   979d3473e5e0ce40223ff784551ee571
#
_cell.length_a   1.000
_cell.length_b   1.000
_cell.length_c   1.000
_cell.angle_alpha   90.00
_cell.angle_beta   90.00
_cell.angle_gamma   90.00
#
_symmetry.space_group_name_H-M   'P 1'
#
loop_
_entity.id
_entity.type
_entity.pdbx_description
1 polymer ?
#
loop_
_entity_poly.entity_id
_entity_poly.type
_entity_poly.pdbx_seq_one_letter_code
_entity_poly.pdbx_strand_id
1 'polypeptide(L)'
;MGSIKGRFAVFANFDYRAGAPPAVSFGNRGGCPTIKQRAQSFVSEFQFGGEFVWWPSPELIAKSNLQQFINKHGLGSYDELMTRSTTDIAWFWNSVLQDLDIQFHKPYSRVVDLSKGKPWAKWCADGQMNIVHNMLDKYAGTPTDNNPAIKSETENGTVSLLTYKELREQVDRMANSLRSLGLGKGHAIGVFMPMVPEIVVAMLAIIKIGAIFLPLFSGFGAAAIASRLNDADAKALFTAAGTYRRGKFCAMKLIADEAAAQIPTLQHVVVLNQASEWLIEDLRRDAKPPATLSGPFDDSPTERTSAEDPMMIIYTSGTTGRPKGAVHTHCGFPIKSAQDMWQGLDLHADETLFWMTDMGWMMGPWEVFGTLLLGATMMLYDGAPDFPEPDRVWSLVDRHKVTALGVSPTLIRALRRYGDEIVHRHDLSSLRKFASTGEPWNPEPWTWLFQNVGRGKLPIINYSGGTEISGGILMGNVLTPMKPCAFSGPLPGMAADVVDENGNSVRGQVGELVIREPWIGMTRGFWKDPDRYIQTYWSRFPDVWVHGDWAAVDNDGLWYILGRSDDTIKVAGKRVGPAEVESVLVAHSQVSEAAAVGIPDPIKGEALVCFCVLKKDVNGDPSLATELKASVARDLGKALAPKEIIFVGDIPKTRNAKVMRRIVRAAYLGEKLGDTSALENPASLDDIKRAAG
;
A
#
# COMPACT_ATOMS: atom_id res chain seq x y z
N MET A 1 4.39 -13.41 63.04
CA MET A 1 2.97 -13.70 63.43
C MET A 1 2.10 -12.67 62.74
N GLY A 2 1.10 -13.06 61.98
CA GLY A 2 0.16 -12.15 61.34
C GLY A 2 0.02 -12.41 59.85
N SER A 3 -0.69 -13.47 59.52
CA SER A 3 -1.22 -13.85 58.22
C SER A 3 -2.16 -12.77 57.66
N ILE A 4 -2.02 -12.41 56.38
CA ILE A 4 -3.16 -11.95 55.57
C ILE A 4 -3.16 -12.77 54.28
N LYS A 5 -4.12 -13.69 54.23
CA LYS A 5 -4.57 -14.40 53.02
C LYS A 5 -5.51 -13.50 52.23
N GLY A 6 -5.39 -13.59 50.90
CA GLY A 6 -6.58 -13.52 50.04
C GLY A 6 -6.67 -12.32 49.15
N ARG A 7 -6.41 -12.53 47.87
CA ARG A 7 -7.39 -12.50 46.74
C ARG A 7 -6.67 -12.64 45.44
N PHE A 8 -6.48 -13.89 45.02
CA PHE A 8 -6.40 -14.25 43.58
C PHE A 8 -7.80 -14.67 43.16
N ALA A 9 -8.36 -14.02 42.19
CA ALA A 9 -9.34 -14.49 41.24
C ALA A 9 -9.85 -13.27 40.45
N VAL A 10 -9.54 -13.20 39.18
CA VAL A 10 -10.51 -13.28 38.09
C VAL A 10 -9.71 -13.53 36.81
N PHE A 11 -9.55 -14.77 36.42
CA PHE A 11 -9.34 -15.15 35.04
C PHE A 11 -10.73 -15.18 34.42
N ALA A 12 -11.06 -14.18 33.60
CA ALA A 12 -12.24 -14.24 32.77
C ALA A 12 -11.93 -15.14 31.58
N ASN A 13 -12.59 -16.29 31.52
CA ASN A 13 -12.72 -17.15 30.36
C ASN A 13 -13.36 -16.34 29.23
N PHE A 14 -12.63 -16.11 28.16
CA PHE A 14 -13.22 -15.65 26.90
C PHE A 14 -13.87 -16.85 26.20
N ASP A 15 -15.16 -17.03 26.42
CA ASP A 15 -15.99 -18.00 25.72
C ASP A 15 -16.55 -17.34 24.44
N TYR A 16 -15.96 -17.62 23.32
CA TYR A 16 -16.46 -17.24 21.99
C TYR A 16 -17.61 -18.19 21.62
N ARG A 17 -18.83 -17.88 22.02
CA ARG A 17 -20.03 -18.51 21.46
C ARG A 17 -20.86 -17.46 20.74
N ALA A 18 -20.78 -17.50 19.40
CA ALA A 18 -21.73 -16.82 18.53
C ALA A 18 -23.15 -17.35 18.85
N GLY A 19 -24.06 -16.45 19.20
CA GLY A 19 -25.47 -16.76 19.38
C GLY A 19 -26.13 -17.13 18.06
N ALA A 20 -26.58 -18.37 17.93
CA ALA A 20 -27.45 -18.79 16.86
C ALA A 20 -28.91 -18.32 17.14
N PRO A 21 -29.67 -17.90 16.11
CA PRO A 21 -31.11 -17.60 16.27
C PRO A 21 -31.93 -18.86 16.55
N PRO A 22 -33.11 -18.76 17.20
CA PRO A 22 -33.87 -19.90 17.69
C PRO A 22 -34.45 -20.74 16.56
N ALA A 23 -34.33 -22.05 16.73
CA ALA A 23 -34.87 -23.06 15.83
C ALA A 23 -36.39 -23.08 15.87
N VAL A 24 -37.03 -22.93 14.71
CA VAL A 24 -38.42 -23.20 14.51
C VAL A 24 -38.61 -24.71 14.24
N SER A 25 -39.31 -25.41 15.10
CA SER A 25 -39.63 -26.81 14.95
C SER A 25 -40.73 -27.01 13.90
N PHE A 26 -40.44 -27.79 12.85
CA PHE A 26 -41.49 -28.38 12.00
C PHE A 26 -41.50 -29.91 12.14
N GLY A 27 -42.69 -30.39 12.41
CA GLY A 27 -42.98 -31.76 12.72
C GLY A 27 -42.73 -32.75 11.57
N ASN A 28 -42.42 -33.96 11.98
CA ASN A 28 -42.24 -35.17 11.18
C ASN A 28 -43.48 -35.52 10.35
N ARG A 29 -43.30 -35.69 9.02
CA ARG A 29 -44.05 -36.70 8.24
C ARG A 29 -43.12 -37.34 7.20
N GLY A 30 -43.12 -38.67 7.19
CA GLY A 30 -42.17 -39.50 6.48
C GLY A 30 -42.26 -39.47 4.94
N GLY A 31 -41.19 -39.92 4.31
CA GLY A 31 -41.12 -40.24 2.88
C GLY A 31 -39.71 -40.31 2.31
N CYS A 32 -39.29 -41.52 2.00
CA CYS A 32 -38.25 -41.96 1.06
C CYS A 32 -36.75 -41.65 1.34
N PRO A 33 -35.92 -42.71 1.56
CA PRO A 33 -34.50 -42.54 1.93
C PRO A 33 -33.51 -42.60 0.75
N THR A 34 -33.77 -41.88 -0.37
CA THR A 34 -32.87 -41.94 -1.55
C THR A 34 -32.37 -40.61 -2.09
N ILE A 35 -32.62 -39.48 -1.44
CA ILE A 35 -32.12 -38.14 -1.87
C ILE A 35 -31.19 -37.48 -0.85
N LYS A 36 -31.00 -38.03 0.35
CA LYS A 36 -30.15 -37.44 1.40
C LYS A 36 -28.67 -37.84 1.38
N GLN A 37 -28.21 -38.61 0.41
CA GLN A 37 -26.78 -39.05 0.33
C GLN A 37 -25.97 -38.45 -0.83
N ARG A 38 -26.47 -37.42 -1.53
CA ARG A 38 -25.71 -36.74 -2.59
C ARG A 38 -25.44 -35.24 -2.39
N ALA A 39 -25.76 -34.70 -1.20
CA ALA A 39 -25.49 -33.29 -0.88
C ALA A 39 -24.38 -33.09 0.18
N GLN A 40 -23.58 -34.11 0.44
CA GLN A 40 -22.44 -34.06 1.38
C GLN A 40 -21.12 -34.42 0.68
N SER A 41 -20.81 -33.76 -0.42
CA SER A 41 -19.44 -33.79 -0.95
C SER A 41 -19.21 -32.56 -1.82
N PHE A 42 -18.08 -31.93 -1.54
CA PHE A 42 -17.49 -30.77 -2.21
C PHE A 42 -17.84 -29.37 -1.64
N VAL A 43 -17.75 -29.20 -0.32
CA VAL A 43 -17.06 -28.02 0.19
C VAL A 43 -15.64 -28.52 0.48
N SER A 44 -14.69 -28.26 -0.41
CA SER A 44 -13.28 -28.34 -0.06
C SER A 44 -13.12 -27.35 1.10
N GLU A 45 -12.79 -27.86 2.29
CA GLU A 45 -12.36 -27.02 3.41
C GLU A 45 -11.14 -26.27 2.94
N PHE A 46 -11.32 -25.03 2.54
CA PHE A 46 -10.25 -24.11 2.23
C PHE A 46 -9.61 -23.76 3.58
N GLN A 47 -8.53 -24.42 3.93
CA GLN A 47 -7.77 -24.12 5.15
C GLN A 47 -6.93 -22.87 4.90
N PHE A 48 -7.42 -21.72 5.39
CA PHE A 48 -6.68 -20.48 5.39
C PHE A 48 -5.66 -20.44 6.53
N GLY A 49 -4.38 -20.12 6.20
CA GLY A 49 -3.37 -19.67 7.15
C GLY A 49 -2.85 -20.65 8.22
N GLY A 50 -3.47 -21.82 8.41
CA GLY A 50 -3.04 -22.79 9.40
C GLY A 50 -3.32 -22.39 10.85
N GLU A 51 -2.38 -22.67 11.76
CA GLU A 51 -2.52 -22.39 13.19
C GLU A 51 -2.05 -20.96 13.53
N PHE A 52 -2.51 -20.45 14.68
CA PHE A 52 -1.98 -19.21 15.25
C PHE A 52 -0.51 -19.38 15.62
N VAL A 53 0.33 -18.41 15.24
CA VAL A 53 1.78 -18.46 15.47
C VAL A 53 2.28 -17.31 16.36
N TRP A 54 1.46 -16.28 16.59
CA TRP A 54 1.81 -15.14 17.40
C TRP A 54 0.62 -14.68 18.25
N TRP A 55 0.89 -14.30 19.50
CA TRP A 55 -0.07 -13.74 20.46
C TRP A 55 0.48 -12.47 21.06
N PRO A 56 -0.33 -11.40 21.18
CA PRO A 56 0.07 -10.19 21.86
C PRO A 56 0.23 -10.44 23.36
N SER A 57 1.25 -9.84 23.95
CA SER A 57 1.39 -9.85 25.41
C SER A 57 0.40 -8.86 26.05
N PRO A 58 -0.05 -9.09 27.30
CA PRO A 58 -0.88 -8.12 28.02
C PRO A 58 -0.24 -6.73 28.13
N GLU A 59 1.08 -6.65 28.22
CA GLU A 59 1.81 -5.39 28.27
C GLU A 59 1.74 -4.66 26.91
N LEU A 60 1.91 -5.36 25.80
CA LEU A 60 1.79 -4.79 24.46
C LEU A 60 0.37 -4.27 24.22
N ILE A 61 -0.66 -5.07 24.57
CA ILE A 61 -2.05 -4.65 24.48
C ILE A 61 -2.28 -3.35 25.27
N ALA A 62 -1.88 -3.31 26.55
CA ALA A 62 -2.13 -2.17 27.42
C ALA A 62 -1.45 -0.87 26.93
N LYS A 63 -0.30 -0.98 26.26
CA LYS A 63 0.46 0.16 25.72
C LYS A 63 0.05 0.56 24.31
N SER A 64 -0.71 -0.29 23.61
CA SER A 64 -1.05 -0.04 22.20
C SER A 64 -1.95 1.19 22.04
N ASN A 65 -1.71 1.93 20.97
CA ASN A 65 -2.52 3.07 20.58
C ASN A 65 -4.01 2.72 20.44
N LEU A 66 -4.29 1.55 19.88
CA LEU A 66 -5.64 1.08 19.64
C LEU A 66 -6.39 0.80 20.97
N GLN A 67 -5.73 0.16 21.96
CA GLN A 67 -6.32 -0.06 23.28
C GLN A 67 -6.49 1.26 24.04
N GLN A 68 -5.55 2.20 23.91
CA GLN A 68 -5.67 3.53 24.49
C GLN A 68 -6.87 4.29 23.91
N PHE A 69 -7.10 4.19 22.59
CA PHE A 69 -8.29 4.76 21.96
C PHE A 69 -9.57 4.15 22.54
N ILE A 70 -9.66 2.81 22.63
CA ILE A 70 -10.80 2.10 23.21
C ILE A 70 -11.09 2.62 24.65
N ASN A 71 -10.06 2.69 25.48
CA ASN A 71 -10.17 3.14 26.86
C ASN A 71 -10.61 4.62 26.95
N LYS A 72 -10.00 5.50 26.15
CA LYS A 72 -10.28 6.95 26.15
C LYS A 72 -11.73 7.25 25.77
N HIS A 73 -12.29 6.48 24.83
CA HIS A 73 -13.67 6.67 24.37
C HIS A 73 -14.71 5.83 25.13
N GLY A 74 -14.32 5.16 26.23
CA GLY A 74 -15.20 4.40 27.10
C GLY A 74 -15.82 3.18 26.44
N LEU A 75 -15.13 2.57 25.45
CA LEU A 75 -15.57 1.36 24.79
C LEU A 75 -15.17 0.12 25.58
N GLY A 76 -16.05 -0.89 25.63
CA GLY A 76 -15.83 -2.11 26.40
C GLY A 76 -14.92 -3.14 25.70
N SER A 77 -14.79 -3.07 24.36
CA SER A 77 -14.02 -4.05 23.57
C SER A 77 -13.60 -3.51 22.21
N TYR A 78 -12.70 -4.25 21.55
CA TYR A 78 -12.37 -4.03 20.15
C TYR A 78 -13.57 -4.23 19.20
N ASP A 79 -14.43 -5.22 19.49
CA ASP A 79 -15.63 -5.49 18.69
C ASP A 79 -16.65 -4.32 18.79
N GLU A 80 -16.77 -3.72 19.97
CA GLU A 80 -17.59 -2.51 20.13
C GLU A 80 -17.03 -1.34 19.32
N LEU A 81 -15.70 -1.15 19.32
CA LEU A 81 -15.05 -0.16 18.46
C LEU A 81 -15.36 -0.44 16.99
N MET A 82 -15.18 -1.67 16.54
CA MET A 82 -15.45 -2.04 15.12
C MET A 82 -16.88 -1.77 14.74
N THR A 83 -17.83 -2.15 15.58
CA THR A 83 -19.26 -1.89 15.34
C THR A 83 -19.55 -0.40 15.30
N ARG A 84 -19.12 0.37 16.30
CA ARG A 84 -19.43 1.79 16.40
C ARG A 84 -18.73 2.61 15.33
N SER A 85 -17.48 2.27 14.97
CA SER A 85 -16.71 3.00 13.98
C SER A 85 -17.31 2.92 12.55
N THR A 86 -18.12 1.88 12.29
CA THR A 86 -18.75 1.65 10.99
C THR A 86 -20.24 2.01 10.97
N THR A 87 -20.90 2.08 12.12
CA THR A 87 -22.32 2.50 12.23
C THR A 87 -22.46 4.00 12.50
N ASP A 88 -21.48 4.62 13.18
CA ASP A 88 -21.41 6.06 13.44
C ASP A 88 -20.06 6.62 12.94
N ILE A 89 -19.94 6.67 11.59
CA ILE A 89 -18.71 7.14 10.93
C ILE A 89 -18.36 8.59 11.31
N ALA A 90 -19.37 9.42 11.59
CA ALA A 90 -19.14 10.80 12.00
C ALA A 90 -18.46 10.87 13.37
N TRP A 91 -18.96 10.11 14.36
CA TRP A 91 -18.32 10.00 15.67
C TRP A 91 -16.88 9.49 15.55
N PHE A 92 -16.68 8.39 14.80
CA PHE A 92 -15.37 7.77 14.70
C PHE A 92 -14.32 8.73 14.11
N TRP A 93 -14.60 9.31 12.94
CA TRP A 93 -13.63 10.19 12.29
C TRP A 93 -13.44 11.51 13.04
N ASN A 94 -14.49 12.01 13.76
CA ASN A 94 -14.32 13.14 14.67
C ASN A 94 -13.37 12.79 15.83
N SER A 95 -13.51 11.61 16.42
CA SER A 95 -12.63 11.12 17.49
C SER A 95 -11.18 10.97 17.01
N VAL A 96 -10.98 10.43 15.81
CA VAL A 96 -9.64 10.32 15.18
C VAL A 96 -9.02 11.70 14.98
N LEU A 97 -9.75 12.67 14.44
CA LEU A 97 -9.27 14.05 14.23
C LEU A 97 -8.87 14.71 15.54
N GLN A 98 -9.66 14.53 16.61
CA GLN A 98 -9.36 15.06 17.95
C GLN A 98 -8.16 14.39 18.60
N ASP A 99 -8.06 13.07 18.49
CA ASP A 99 -7.00 12.30 19.13
C ASP A 99 -5.63 12.48 18.45
N LEU A 100 -5.62 12.72 17.14
CA LEU A 100 -4.44 13.12 16.36
C LEU A 100 -4.11 14.61 16.51
N ASP A 101 -4.87 15.37 17.34
CA ASP A 101 -4.71 16.81 17.51
C ASP A 101 -4.63 17.56 16.17
N ILE A 102 -5.61 17.31 15.29
CA ILE A 102 -5.68 17.97 13.99
C ILE A 102 -6.24 19.38 14.16
N GLN A 103 -5.40 20.38 13.91
CA GLN A 103 -5.71 21.79 14.03
C GLN A 103 -6.28 22.35 12.73
N PHE A 104 -7.33 23.16 12.86
CA PHE A 104 -7.98 23.83 11.75
C PHE A 104 -7.85 25.35 11.89
N HIS A 105 -7.56 26.06 10.81
CA HIS A 105 -7.62 27.52 10.77
C HIS A 105 -9.04 28.02 10.97
N LYS A 106 -10.02 27.30 10.42
CA LYS A 106 -11.46 27.45 10.67
C LYS A 106 -12.04 26.08 10.94
N PRO A 107 -12.70 25.86 12.10
CA PRO A 107 -13.37 24.61 12.41
C PRO A 107 -14.41 24.22 11.34
N TYR A 108 -14.58 22.92 11.12
CA TYR A 108 -15.65 22.40 10.28
C TYR A 108 -17.02 22.49 10.98
N SER A 109 -18.08 22.62 10.18
CA SER A 109 -19.47 22.62 10.67
C SER A 109 -20.02 21.20 10.82
N ARG A 110 -19.58 20.26 9.98
CA ARG A 110 -19.94 18.84 10.01
C ARG A 110 -18.74 17.99 9.65
N VAL A 111 -18.59 16.84 10.33
CA VAL A 111 -17.52 15.88 10.05
C VAL A 111 -17.66 15.26 8.66
N VAL A 112 -18.88 14.86 8.30
CA VAL A 112 -19.21 14.27 7.01
C VAL A 112 -20.51 14.85 6.45
N ASP A 113 -20.54 15.09 5.15
CA ASP A 113 -21.72 15.51 4.39
C ASP A 113 -21.98 14.53 3.25
N LEU A 114 -23.08 13.79 3.33
CA LEU A 114 -23.52 12.79 2.36
C LEU A 114 -24.68 13.28 1.47
N SER A 115 -24.96 14.59 1.43
CA SER A 115 -26.09 15.17 0.69
C SER A 115 -26.09 14.87 -0.81
N LYS A 116 -24.90 14.52 -1.36
CA LYS A 116 -24.70 14.13 -2.77
C LYS A 116 -24.53 12.62 -2.98
N GLY A 117 -24.85 11.80 -1.95
CA GLY A 117 -24.65 10.36 -1.96
C GLY A 117 -23.24 9.93 -1.50
N LYS A 118 -23.09 8.65 -1.19
CA LYS A 118 -21.84 8.05 -0.68
C LYS A 118 -20.62 8.26 -1.60
N PRO A 119 -20.74 8.13 -2.94
CA PRO A 119 -19.61 8.36 -3.83
C PRO A 119 -19.00 9.75 -3.73
N TRP A 120 -19.79 10.74 -3.33
CA TRP A 120 -19.43 12.16 -3.28
C TRP A 120 -19.40 12.70 -1.85
N ALA A 121 -19.11 11.84 -0.89
CA ALA A 121 -18.96 12.23 0.51
C ALA A 121 -17.91 13.34 0.66
N LYS A 122 -18.26 14.40 1.39
CA LYS A 122 -17.36 15.48 1.77
C LYS A 122 -17.04 15.39 3.26
N TRP A 123 -15.81 15.62 3.61
CA TRP A 123 -15.33 15.53 4.99
C TRP A 123 -14.89 16.88 5.52
N CYS A 124 -15.05 17.10 6.82
CA CYS A 124 -14.73 18.37 7.49
C CYS A 124 -15.35 19.58 6.76
N ALA A 125 -16.66 19.49 6.46
CA ALA A 125 -17.37 20.47 5.67
C ALA A 125 -17.24 21.89 6.24
N ASP A 126 -16.98 22.89 5.38
CA ASP A 126 -16.70 24.28 5.69
C ASP A 126 -15.43 24.55 6.51
N GLY A 127 -14.68 23.50 6.86
CA GLY A 127 -13.40 23.59 7.55
C GLY A 127 -12.30 24.16 6.67
N GLN A 128 -11.36 24.89 7.27
CA GLN A 128 -10.14 25.33 6.61
C GLN A 128 -8.93 24.77 7.32
N MET A 129 -8.11 24.03 6.61
CA MET A 129 -6.87 23.47 7.08
C MET A 129 -5.89 23.26 5.93
N ASN A 130 -4.63 23.41 6.20
CA ASN A 130 -3.57 22.87 5.36
C ASN A 130 -2.81 21.84 6.18
N ILE A 131 -2.71 20.63 5.66
CA ILE A 131 -2.15 19.52 6.45
C ILE A 131 -0.68 19.72 6.84
N VAL A 132 0.08 20.53 6.09
CA VAL A 132 1.48 20.84 6.43
C VAL A 132 1.60 21.53 7.77
N HIS A 133 0.63 22.39 8.13
CA HIS A 133 0.58 22.97 9.48
C HIS A 133 0.58 21.89 10.56
N ASN A 134 -0.17 20.82 10.36
CA ASN A 134 -0.28 19.72 11.33
C ASN A 134 0.92 18.79 11.36
N MET A 135 1.76 18.80 10.32
CA MET A 135 2.97 17.98 10.23
C MET A 135 4.22 18.70 10.70
N LEU A 136 4.27 20.03 10.55
CA LEU A 136 5.47 20.84 10.82
C LEU A 136 5.20 22.00 11.76
N ASP A 137 4.31 22.93 11.38
CA ASP A 137 4.19 24.22 12.07
C ASP A 137 3.73 24.08 13.52
N LYS A 138 2.80 23.11 13.78
CA LYS A 138 2.31 22.85 15.15
C LYS A 138 3.40 22.38 16.12
N TYR A 139 4.49 21.84 15.60
CA TYR A 139 5.59 21.35 16.43
C TYR A 139 6.63 22.44 16.75
N ALA A 140 6.52 23.62 16.13
CA ALA A 140 7.46 24.74 16.37
C ALA A 140 7.53 25.07 17.87
N GLY A 141 8.75 25.04 18.43
CA GLY A 141 8.99 25.31 19.84
C GLY A 141 8.57 24.21 20.82
N THR A 142 8.04 23.09 20.35
CA THR A 142 7.77 21.89 21.16
C THR A 142 9.00 20.99 21.26
N PRO A 143 9.05 20.01 22.17
CA PRO A 143 10.12 19.01 22.18
C PRO A 143 10.30 18.26 20.87
N THR A 144 9.21 17.98 20.13
CA THR A 144 9.23 17.29 18.82
C THR A 144 10.03 18.07 17.77
N ASP A 145 10.10 19.39 17.86
CA ASP A 145 10.85 20.23 16.92
C ASP A 145 12.32 19.81 16.75
N ASN A 146 12.93 19.29 17.82
CA ASN A 146 14.31 18.80 17.82
C ASN A 146 14.46 17.29 17.55
N ASN A 147 13.36 16.55 17.43
CA ASN A 147 13.43 15.13 17.12
C ASN A 147 13.78 14.91 15.64
N PRO A 148 14.42 13.79 15.29
CA PRO A 148 14.58 13.38 13.90
C PRO A 148 13.21 13.24 13.21
N ALA A 149 13.02 13.95 12.11
CA ALA A 149 11.90 13.76 11.20
C ALA A 149 12.27 12.76 10.09
N ILE A 150 13.49 12.93 9.54
CA ILE A 150 13.99 12.11 8.44
C ILE A 150 15.40 11.62 8.77
N LYS A 151 15.61 10.33 8.67
CA LYS A 151 16.91 9.69 8.46
C LYS A 151 16.98 9.26 7.01
N SER A 152 18.11 9.36 6.36
CA SER A 152 18.24 8.87 4.99
C SER A 152 19.62 8.30 4.70
N GLU A 153 19.66 7.38 3.75
CA GLU A 153 20.90 6.86 3.18
C GLU A 153 20.71 6.62 1.68
N THR A 154 21.73 6.94 0.88
CA THR A 154 21.74 6.67 -0.55
C THR A 154 22.53 5.39 -0.84
N GLU A 155 22.45 4.88 -2.07
CA GLU A 155 23.15 3.65 -2.47
C GLU A 155 24.68 3.76 -2.31
N ASN A 156 25.23 4.94 -2.53
CA ASN A 156 26.67 5.22 -2.36
C ASN A 156 27.10 5.48 -0.91
N GLY A 157 26.18 5.32 0.05
CA GLY A 157 26.47 5.42 1.49
C GLY A 157 26.42 6.84 2.06
N THR A 158 25.95 7.83 1.32
CA THR A 158 25.73 9.19 1.88
C THR A 158 24.57 9.12 2.86
N VAL A 159 24.82 9.52 4.11
CA VAL A 159 23.84 9.56 5.20
C VAL A 159 23.47 10.98 5.52
N SER A 160 22.19 11.25 5.75
CA SER A 160 21.72 12.53 6.28
C SER A 160 20.63 12.36 7.32
N LEU A 161 20.45 13.39 8.14
CA LEU A 161 19.43 13.47 9.17
C LEU A 161 18.86 14.88 9.14
N LEU A 162 17.54 15.00 9.18
CA LEU A 162 16.83 16.26 9.38
C LEU A 162 15.93 16.14 10.60
N THR A 163 16.00 17.13 11.50
CA THR A 163 15.03 17.33 12.56
C THR A 163 13.74 17.94 12.01
N TYR A 164 12.63 17.91 12.78
CA TYR A 164 11.40 18.60 12.41
C TYR A 164 11.62 20.09 12.15
N LYS A 165 12.46 20.74 12.97
CA LYS A 165 12.85 22.15 12.80
C LYS A 165 13.56 22.38 11.46
N GLU A 166 14.60 21.61 11.18
CA GLU A 166 15.39 21.76 9.93
C GLU A 166 14.54 21.48 8.71
N LEU A 167 13.64 20.46 8.77
CA LEU A 167 12.72 20.16 7.70
C LEU A 167 11.74 21.33 7.47
N ARG A 168 11.15 21.90 8.53
CA ARG A 168 10.28 23.07 8.45
C ARG A 168 10.98 24.26 7.80
N GLU A 169 12.20 24.59 8.24
CA GLU A 169 12.99 25.68 7.69
C GLU A 169 13.31 25.49 6.20
N GLN A 170 13.60 24.25 5.76
CA GLN A 170 13.81 23.95 4.35
C GLN A 170 12.51 24.03 3.53
N VAL A 171 11.40 23.55 4.09
CA VAL A 171 10.06 23.64 3.47
C VAL A 171 9.65 25.12 3.31
N ASP A 172 9.88 25.96 4.31
CA ASP A 172 9.56 27.39 4.26
C ASP A 172 10.34 28.11 3.18
N ARG A 173 11.65 27.88 3.09
CA ARG A 173 12.50 28.44 2.01
C ARG A 173 12.01 28.02 0.63
N MET A 174 11.71 26.73 0.45
CA MET A 174 11.20 26.21 -0.82
C MET A 174 9.83 26.80 -1.14
N ALA A 175 8.92 26.90 -0.18
CA ALA A 175 7.58 27.47 -0.36
C ALA A 175 7.65 28.96 -0.79
N ASN A 176 8.55 29.75 -0.15
CA ASN A 176 8.80 31.12 -0.54
C ASN A 176 9.36 31.24 -1.97
N SER A 177 10.28 30.33 -2.32
CA SER A 177 10.82 30.25 -3.67
C SER A 177 9.74 29.95 -4.71
N LEU A 178 8.86 28.98 -4.45
CA LEU A 178 7.76 28.65 -5.35
C LEU A 178 6.78 29.83 -5.54
N ARG A 179 6.47 30.56 -4.47
CA ARG A 179 5.63 31.78 -4.56
C ARG A 179 6.29 32.86 -5.41
N SER A 180 7.62 33.04 -5.30
CA SER A 180 8.35 34.01 -6.13
C SER A 180 8.27 33.71 -7.63
N LEU A 181 8.04 32.44 -7.99
CA LEU A 181 7.81 31.99 -9.36
C LEU A 181 6.35 32.18 -9.83
N GLY A 182 5.48 32.68 -8.96
CA GLY A 182 4.06 32.82 -9.23
C GLY A 182 3.28 31.53 -9.09
N LEU A 183 3.86 30.52 -8.43
CA LEU A 183 3.17 29.26 -8.12
C LEU A 183 2.38 29.41 -6.82
N GLY A 184 1.24 28.72 -6.72
CA GLY A 184 0.38 28.79 -5.55
C GLY A 184 -0.85 27.89 -5.67
N LYS A 185 -1.88 28.22 -4.93
CA LYS A 185 -3.09 27.42 -4.75
C LYS A 185 -3.70 26.95 -6.09
N GLY A 186 -3.93 25.63 -6.17
CA GLY A 186 -4.55 24.97 -7.32
C GLY A 186 -3.64 24.70 -8.51
N HIS A 187 -2.39 25.19 -8.51
CA HIS A 187 -1.41 24.83 -9.53
C HIS A 187 -0.92 23.38 -9.31
N ALA A 188 -0.97 22.56 -10.33
CA ALA A 188 -0.41 21.22 -10.30
C ALA A 188 1.11 21.27 -10.55
N ILE A 189 1.88 20.55 -9.71
CA ILE A 189 3.34 20.51 -9.76
C ILE A 189 3.80 19.06 -9.68
N GLY A 190 4.49 18.59 -10.72
CA GLY A 190 5.07 17.26 -10.79
C GLY A 190 6.35 17.13 -9.99
N VAL A 191 6.58 15.95 -9.39
CA VAL A 191 7.82 15.63 -8.69
C VAL A 191 8.34 14.28 -9.16
N PHE A 192 9.43 14.32 -9.93
CA PHE A 192 10.16 13.18 -10.47
C PHE A 192 11.57 13.17 -9.88
N MET A 193 11.72 12.59 -8.70
CA MET A 193 12.94 12.64 -7.90
C MET A 193 13.26 11.29 -7.24
N PRO A 194 14.54 11.05 -6.85
CA PRO A 194 14.89 9.89 -6.04
C PRO A 194 14.38 10.02 -4.60
N MET A 195 14.44 8.93 -3.81
CA MET A 195 13.99 8.88 -2.41
C MET A 195 15.04 9.49 -1.46
N VAL A 196 15.24 10.79 -1.59
CA VAL A 196 16.13 11.61 -0.75
C VAL A 196 15.33 12.63 0.06
N PRO A 197 15.86 13.24 1.15
CA PRO A 197 15.09 14.18 1.97
C PRO A 197 14.47 15.34 1.19
N GLU A 198 15.12 15.78 0.13
CA GLU A 198 14.69 16.89 -0.70
C GLU A 198 13.36 16.61 -1.43
N ILE A 199 13.00 15.35 -1.69
CA ILE A 199 11.68 15.02 -2.26
C ILE A 199 10.56 15.32 -1.25
N VAL A 200 10.82 15.12 0.04
CA VAL A 200 9.88 15.46 1.12
C VAL A 200 9.76 16.98 1.26
N VAL A 201 10.89 17.70 1.18
CA VAL A 201 10.87 19.17 1.17
C VAL A 201 10.05 19.70 0.01
N ALA A 202 10.26 19.20 -1.22
CA ALA A 202 9.49 19.60 -2.40
C ALA A 202 7.98 19.30 -2.22
N MET A 203 7.62 18.08 -1.80
CA MET A 203 6.24 17.68 -1.55
C MET A 203 5.54 18.61 -0.55
N LEU A 204 6.16 18.84 0.61
CA LEU A 204 5.55 19.64 1.67
C LEU A 204 5.48 21.13 1.29
N ALA A 205 6.49 21.66 0.60
CA ALA A 205 6.46 23.04 0.12
C ALA A 205 5.35 23.29 -0.91
N ILE A 206 5.15 22.35 -1.85
CA ILE A 206 4.05 22.38 -2.81
C ILE A 206 2.70 22.43 -2.09
N ILE A 207 2.50 21.53 -1.13
CA ILE A 207 1.24 21.45 -0.37
C ILE A 207 1.07 22.67 0.54
N LYS A 208 2.16 23.18 1.14
CA LYS A 208 2.15 24.37 2.02
C LYS A 208 1.61 25.62 1.31
N ILE A 209 1.93 25.81 0.04
CA ILE A 209 1.42 26.93 -0.77
C ILE A 209 0.03 26.69 -1.38
N GLY A 210 -0.65 25.57 -1.02
CA GLY A 210 -1.96 25.19 -1.54
C GLY A 210 -1.93 24.66 -2.97
N ALA A 211 -0.76 24.35 -3.52
CA ALA A 211 -0.61 23.72 -4.83
C ALA A 211 -0.87 22.20 -4.74
N ILE A 212 -1.08 21.57 -5.89
CA ILE A 212 -1.38 20.14 -6.01
C ILE A 212 -0.12 19.37 -6.30
N PHE A 213 0.27 18.48 -5.41
CA PHE A 213 1.40 17.58 -5.55
C PHE A 213 1.08 16.42 -6.49
N LEU A 214 1.89 16.22 -7.53
CA LEU A 214 1.80 15.11 -8.48
C LEU A 214 3.03 14.21 -8.32
N PRO A 215 2.97 13.15 -7.50
CA PRO A 215 4.06 12.21 -7.36
C PRO A 215 4.26 11.41 -8.65
N LEU A 216 5.50 11.32 -9.12
CA LEU A 216 5.90 10.56 -10.29
C LEU A 216 6.90 9.50 -9.88
N PHE A 217 6.69 8.29 -10.35
CA PHE A 217 7.59 7.17 -10.07
C PHE A 217 8.98 7.43 -10.66
N SER A 218 10.03 7.29 -9.86
CA SER A 218 11.43 7.59 -10.23
C SER A 218 11.94 6.76 -11.43
N GLY A 219 11.21 5.73 -11.81
CA GLY A 219 11.49 4.89 -12.96
C GLY A 219 10.71 5.19 -14.22
N PHE A 220 9.87 6.24 -14.25
CA PHE A 220 9.13 6.58 -15.46
C PHE A 220 10.06 7.09 -16.57
N GLY A 221 9.73 6.72 -17.83
CA GLY A 221 10.25 7.37 -19.01
C GLY A 221 9.49 8.66 -19.35
N ALA A 222 10.04 9.47 -20.23
CA ALA A 222 9.54 10.79 -20.60
C ALA A 222 8.07 10.83 -21.01
N ALA A 223 7.63 9.87 -21.83
CA ALA A 223 6.23 9.80 -22.29
C ALA A 223 5.23 9.58 -21.13
N ALA A 224 5.62 8.76 -20.14
CA ALA A 224 4.78 8.50 -18.95
C ALA A 224 4.66 9.73 -18.06
N ILE A 225 5.75 10.49 -17.89
CA ILE A 225 5.77 11.77 -17.17
C ILE A 225 4.90 12.78 -17.92
N ALA A 226 5.13 12.97 -19.21
CA ALA A 226 4.41 13.93 -20.05
C ALA A 226 2.89 13.67 -20.06
N SER A 227 2.47 12.40 -20.19
CA SER A 227 1.05 12.04 -20.19
C SER A 227 0.33 12.48 -18.90
N ARG A 228 0.95 12.28 -17.74
CA ARG A 228 0.35 12.62 -16.43
C ARG A 228 0.34 14.13 -16.18
N LEU A 229 1.43 14.80 -16.51
CA LEU A 229 1.56 16.25 -16.32
C LEU A 229 0.67 17.04 -17.29
N ASN A 230 0.46 16.57 -18.52
CA ASN A 230 -0.50 17.14 -19.46
C ASN A 230 -1.95 16.97 -18.97
N ASP A 231 -2.31 15.80 -18.45
CA ASP A 231 -3.67 15.55 -17.92
C ASP A 231 -4.01 16.49 -16.76
N ALA A 232 -3.00 16.83 -15.94
CA ALA A 232 -3.13 17.74 -14.80
C ALA A 232 -2.88 19.22 -15.12
N ASP A 233 -2.54 19.61 -16.35
CA ASP A 233 -2.15 20.97 -16.73
C ASP A 233 -0.99 21.51 -15.86
N ALA A 234 0.00 20.68 -15.55
CA ALA A 234 1.07 21.00 -14.62
C ALA A 234 1.84 22.27 -15.01
N LYS A 235 2.22 23.07 -14.01
CA LYS A 235 2.94 24.34 -14.18
C LYS A 235 4.43 24.23 -13.90
N ALA A 236 4.83 23.29 -13.07
CA ALA A 236 6.24 23.05 -12.76
C ALA A 236 6.53 21.55 -12.61
N LEU A 237 7.78 21.18 -12.82
CA LEU A 237 8.32 19.84 -12.62
C LEU A 237 9.58 19.93 -11.77
N PHE A 238 9.60 19.25 -10.63
CA PHE A 238 10.79 18.97 -9.85
C PHE A 238 11.48 17.71 -10.37
N THR A 239 12.80 17.76 -10.47
CA THR A 239 13.65 16.62 -10.82
C THR A 239 15.00 16.70 -10.12
N ALA A 240 15.84 15.69 -10.28
CA ALA A 240 17.23 15.67 -9.84
C ALA A 240 18.16 15.49 -11.05
N ALA A 241 19.43 15.84 -10.90
CA ALA A 241 20.45 15.53 -11.92
C ALA A 241 20.44 14.04 -12.24
N GLY A 242 20.29 13.20 -11.22
CA GLY A 242 20.17 11.75 -11.34
C GLY A 242 20.37 11.05 -10.00
N THR A 243 20.35 9.73 -10.05
CA THR A 243 20.59 8.86 -8.90
C THR A 243 21.45 7.66 -9.29
N TYR A 244 21.94 6.92 -8.30
CA TYR A 244 22.65 5.66 -8.51
C TYR A 244 21.74 4.47 -8.28
N ARG A 245 21.79 3.49 -9.18
CA ARG A 245 21.10 2.23 -9.05
C ARG A 245 22.00 1.08 -9.47
N ARG A 246 22.34 0.18 -8.55
CA ARG A 246 23.30 -0.93 -8.77
C ARG A 246 24.63 -0.42 -9.32
N GLY A 247 25.15 0.66 -8.72
CA GLY A 247 26.40 1.30 -9.09
C GLY A 247 26.37 2.08 -10.42
N LYS A 248 25.23 2.14 -11.12
CA LYS A 248 25.08 2.89 -12.38
C LYS A 248 24.36 4.21 -12.14
N PHE A 249 24.89 5.30 -12.71
CA PHE A 249 24.23 6.59 -12.68
C PHE A 249 23.03 6.61 -13.65
N CYS A 250 21.87 6.93 -13.14
CA CYS A 250 20.61 7.10 -13.88
C CYS A 250 20.35 8.61 -14.02
N ALA A 251 20.53 9.17 -15.20
CA ALA A 251 20.39 10.60 -15.48
C ALA A 251 18.91 11.01 -15.54
N MET A 252 18.32 11.39 -14.44
CA MET A 252 16.90 11.77 -14.35
C MET A 252 16.59 13.07 -15.08
N LYS A 253 17.51 14.05 -15.03
CA LYS A 253 17.36 15.34 -15.72
C LYS A 253 17.12 15.19 -17.23
N LEU A 254 17.84 14.29 -17.89
CA LEU A 254 17.64 14.05 -19.33
C LEU A 254 16.23 13.56 -19.66
N ILE A 255 15.69 12.68 -18.83
CA ILE A 255 14.31 12.16 -18.98
C ILE A 255 13.30 13.28 -18.70
N ALA A 256 13.55 14.12 -17.70
CA ALA A 256 12.70 15.26 -17.36
C ALA A 256 12.68 16.30 -18.50
N ASP A 257 13.80 16.57 -19.16
CA ASP A 257 13.90 17.50 -20.30
C ASP A 257 13.12 16.99 -21.52
N GLU A 258 13.28 15.71 -21.84
CA GLU A 258 12.49 15.08 -22.89
C GLU A 258 10.99 15.12 -22.61
N ALA A 259 10.60 14.94 -21.35
CA ALA A 259 9.19 15.07 -20.94
C ALA A 259 8.71 16.52 -21.02
N ALA A 260 9.50 17.49 -20.50
CA ALA A 260 9.15 18.91 -20.48
C ALA A 260 8.89 19.46 -21.88
N ALA A 261 9.63 19.02 -22.90
CA ALA A 261 9.42 19.39 -24.28
C ALA A 261 8.04 19.00 -24.83
N GLN A 262 7.35 18.06 -24.18
CA GLN A 262 6.03 17.55 -24.56
C GLN A 262 4.88 18.16 -23.72
N ILE A 263 5.17 19.10 -22.80
CA ILE A 263 4.19 19.66 -21.85
C ILE A 263 4.06 21.16 -22.05
N PRO A 264 3.13 21.64 -22.90
CA PRO A 264 3.01 23.04 -23.25
C PRO A 264 2.57 23.94 -22.08
N THR A 265 1.99 23.37 -21.02
CA THR A 265 1.57 24.13 -19.83
C THR A 265 2.69 24.36 -18.82
N LEU A 266 3.83 23.66 -18.98
CA LEU A 266 4.96 23.72 -18.06
C LEU A 266 5.69 25.05 -18.20
N GLN A 267 5.96 25.68 -17.05
CA GLN A 267 6.60 27.00 -16.99
C GLN A 267 7.99 26.91 -16.39
N HIS A 268 8.20 25.96 -15.46
CA HIS A 268 9.44 25.84 -14.70
C HIS A 268 9.87 24.39 -14.56
N VAL A 269 11.18 24.15 -14.63
CA VAL A 269 11.82 22.90 -14.16
C VAL A 269 12.73 23.26 -12.99
N VAL A 270 12.49 22.63 -11.84
CA VAL A 270 13.29 22.79 -10.62
C VAL A 270 14.18 21.57 -10.47
N VAL A 271 15.47 21.76 -10.40
CA VAL A 271 16.47 20.68 -10.47
C VAL A 271 17.31 20.66 -9.20
N LEU A 272 17.35 19.51 -8.53
CA LEU A 272 18.35 19.23 -7.51
C LEU A 272 19.64 18.78 -8.21
N ASN A 273 20.72 19.59 -8.10
CA ASN A 273 21.99 19.24 -8.70
C ASN A 273 22.79 18.24 -7.82
N GLN A 274 23.95 17.80 -8.32
CA GLN A 274 24.81 16.85 -7.58
C GLN A 274 25.46 17.44 -6.32
N ALA A 275 25.46 18.78 -6.19
CA ALA A 275 25.92 19.47 -5.00
C ALA A 275 24.80 19.73 -3.96
N SER A 276 23.65 19.10 -4.13
CA SER A 276 22.44 19.30 -3.30
C SER A 276 21.93 20.74 -3.31
N GLU A 277 22.14 21.46 -4.42
CA GLU A 277 21.62 22.79 -4.63
C GLU A 277 20.41 22.75 -5.56
N TRP A 278 19.42 23.60 -5.29
CA TRP A 278 18.26 23.77 -6.13
C TRP A 278 18.53 24.79 -7.23
N LEU A 279 18.35 24.36 -8.47
CA LEU A 279 18.44 25.19 -9.67
C LEU A 279 17.06 25.33 -10.30
N ILE A 280 16.81 26.45 -10.97
CA ILE A 280 15.57 26.68 -11.71
C ILE A 280 15.84 27.00 -13.16
N GLU A 281 15.05 26.42 -14.05
CA GLU A 281 14.96 26.71 -15.46
C GLU A 281 13.58 27.29 -15.76
N ASP A 282 13.53 28.56 -16.21
CA ASP A 282 12.29 29.21 -16.63
C ASP A 282 12.06 28.98 -18.13
N LEU A 283 11.12 28.10 -18.45
CA LEU A 283 10.80 27.70 -19.83
C LEU A 283 10.03 28.78 -20.62
N ARG A 284 9.55 29.83 -19.95
CA ARG A 284 8.84 30.99 -20.59
C ARG A 284 9.79 31.99 -21.23
N ARG A 285 11.07 31.90 -20.97
CA ARG A 285 12.08 32.83 -21.42
C ARG A 285 13.12 32.12 -22.25
N ASP A 286 13.51 32.73 -23.39
CA ASP A 286 14.56 32.18 -24.22
C ASP A 286 15.87 32.01 -23.41
N ALA A 287 16.36 30.79 -23.38
CA ALA A 287 17.67 30.28 -22.97
C ALA A 287 18.46 31.18 -21.99
N LYS A 288 17.98 31.43 -20.79
CA LYS A 288 18.84 31.86 -19.68
C LYS A 288 19.43 30.63 -19.01
N PRO A 289 20.71 30.69 -18.58
CA PRO A 289 21.27 29.59 -17.78
C PRO A 289 20.45 29.39 -16.51
N PRO A 290 20.40 28.13 -15.98
CA PRO A 290 19.73 27.83 -14.73
C PRO A 290 20.21 28.78 -13.62
N ALA A 291 19.29 29.37 -12.87
CA ALA A 291 19.58 30.21 -11.73
C ALA A 291 19.42 29.40 -10.43
N THR A 292 20.25 29.71 -9.43
CA THR A 292 20.06 29.14 -8.09
C THR A 292 18.71 29.56 -7.53
N LEU A 293 17.92 28.61 -7.09
CA LEU A 293 16.64 28.85 -6.45
C LEU A 293 16.92 29.27 -5.00
N SER A 294 16.88 30.55 -4.73
CA SER A 294 17.09 31.12 -3.39
C SER A 294 15.84 31.90 -2.97
N GLY A 295 15.06 31.34 -2.06
CA GLY A 295 13.99 32.08 -1.37
C GLY A 295 14.52 32.80 -0.13
N PRO A 296 13.81 33.83 0.38
CA PRO A 296 14.14 34.44 1.66
C PRO A 296 14.10 33.40 2.79
N PHE A 297 14.95 33.60 3.79
CA PHE A 297 15.05 32.72 4.98
C PHE A 297 13.94 32.93 6.00
N ASP A 298 12.94 33.74 5.66
CA ASP A 298 11.82 34.06 6.53
C ASP A 298 10.80 32.91 6.57
N ASP A 299 10.05 32.80 7.66
CA ASP A 299 8.93 31.88 7.80
C ASP A 299 7.95 32.06 6.63
N SER A 300 7.52 30.96 6.07
CA SER A 300 6.55 30.96 4.96
C SER A 300 5.15 30.72 5.52
N PRO A 301 4.19 31.64 5.33
CA PRO A 301 2.83 31.39 5.81
C PRO A 301 2.24 30.17 5.11
N THR A 302 1.64 29.28 5.91
CA THR A 302 0.90 28.13 5.37
C THR A 302 -0.41 28.60 4.76
N GLU A 303 -0.66 28.27 3.48
CA GLU A 303 -1.84 28.69 2.75
C GLU A 303 -3.12 28.19 3.41
N ARG A 304 -4.13 29.06 3.54
CA ARG A 304 -5.44 28.69 4.08
C ARG A 304 -6.28 28.01 3.00
N THR A 305 -6.21 26.71 2.96
CA THR A 305 -7.00 25.88 2.05
C THR A 305 -8.32 25.44 2.69
N SER A 306 -9.33 25.09 1.88
CA SER A 306 -10.43 24.27 2.35
C SER A 306 -9.90 22.90 2.74
N ALA A 307 -10.51 22.25 3.73
CA ALA A 307 -10.20 20.86 4.08
C ALA A 307 -10.37 19.90 2.89
N GLU A 308 -11.29 20.24 1.98
CA GLU A 308 -11.61 19.47 0.75
C GLU A 308 -10.88 19.98 -0.52
N ASP A 309 -10.00 20.96 -0.43
CA ASP A 309 -9.19 21.36 -1.59
C ASP A 309 -8.28 20.20 -2.00
N PRO A 310 -8.17 19.90 -3.30
CA PRO A 310 -7.20 18.92 -3.80
C PRO A 310 -5.76 19.32 -3.42
N MET A 311 -5.05 18.43 -2.78
CA MET A 311 -3.63 18.62 -2.44
C MET A 311 -2.71 17.68 -3.18
N MET A 312 -3.24 16.55 -3.67
CA MET A 312 -2.45 15.53 -4.35
C MET A 312 -3.29 14.79 -5.38
N ILE A 313 -2.69 14.46 -6.52
CA ILE A 313 -3.26 13.57 -7.53
C ILE A 313 -2.24 12.45 -7.78
N ILE A 314 -2.61 11.21 -7.44
CA ILE A 314 -1.78 10.03 -7.73
C ILE A 314 -2.37 9.31 -8.95
N TYR A 315 -1.52 9.11 -9.96
CA TYR A 315 -1.91 8.38 -11.16
C TYR A 315 -1.64 6.89 -11.01
N THR A 316 -2.69 6.09 -11.14
CA THR A 316 -2.63 4.63 -11.13
C THR A 316 -2.80 4.07 -12.54
N SER A 317 -2.26 2.85 -12.78
CA SER A 317 -2.46 2.15 -14.06
C SER A 317 -3.92 1.74 -14.20
N GLY A 318 -4.60 2.25 -15.24
CA GLY A 318 -5.95 1.82 -15.56
C GLY A 318 -5.98 0.53 -16.39
N THR A 319 -7.00 -0.29 -16.20
CA THR A 319 -7.26 -1.49 -17.04
C THR A 319 -7.44 -1.16 -18.52
N THR A 320 -7.83 0.07 -18.84
CA THR A 320 -8.03 0.58 -20.22
C THR A 320 -6.78 1.19 -20.85
N GLY A 321 -5.61 1.15 -20.17
CA GLY A 321 -4.35 1.72 -20.66
C GLY A 321 -4.14 3.22 -20.42
N ARG A 322 -5.20 4.01 -20.13
CA ARG A 322 -5.08 5.42 -19.74
C ARG A 322 -4.96 5.51 -18.20
N PRO A 323 -3.96 6.23 -17.65
CA PRO A 323 -3.82 6.43 -16.21
C PRO A 323 -5.07 7.07 -15.58
N LYS A 324 -5.36 6.73 -14.33
CA LYS A 324 -6.43 7.32 -13.52
C LYS A 324 -5.79 8.22 -12.48
N GLY A 325 -6.12 9.52 -12.47
CA GLY A 325 -5.64 10.46 -11.47
C GLY A 325 -6.57 10.48 -10.25
N ALA A 326 -6.25 9.72 -9.20
CA ALA A 326 -7.01 9.72 -7.96
C ALA A 326 -6.79 11.03 -7.19
N VAL A 327 -7.88 11.75 -6.87
CA VAL A 327 -7.83 13.05 -6.20
C VAL A 327 -7.89 12.89 -4.69
N HIS A 328 -6.93 13.50 -3.99
CA HIS A 328 -6.82 13.48 -2.53
C HIS A 328 -6.79 14.89 -1.95
N THR A 329 -7.42 15.06 -0.78
CA THR A 329 -7.64 16.34 -0.11
C THR A 329 -6.85 16.45 1.18
N HIS A 330 -6.70 17.67 1.72
CA HIS A 330 -5.98 17.93 2.96
C HIS A 330 -6.53 17.15 4.15
N CYS A 331 -7.85 16.96 4.28
CA CYS A 331 -8.45 16.16 5.36
C CYS A 331 -8.56 14.67 5.01
N GLY A 332 -8.26 14.26 3.77
CA GLY A 332 -8.46 12.88 3.32
C GLY A 332 -7.26 11.98 3.55
N PHE A 333 -6.38 11.93 2.55
CA PHE A 333 -5.24 11.01 2.51
C PHE A 333 -4.36 11.07 3.77
N PRO A 334 -3.94 12.25 4.26
CA PRO A 334 -3.04 12.31 5.41
C PRO A 334 -3.64 11.77 6.70
N ILE A 335 -4.91 12.08 6.96
CA ILE A 335 -5.60 11.62 8.18
C ILE A 335 -5.76 10.10 8.16
N LYS A 336 -6.12 9.54 6.99
CA LYS A 336 -6.21 8.08 6.83
C LYS A 336 -4.85 7.40 7.00
N SER A 337 -3.77 7.96 6.43
CA SER A 337 -2.41 7.45 6.61
C SER A 337 -1.98 7.45 8.07
N ALA A 338 -2.25 8.53 8.79
CA ALA A 338 -1.94 8.62 10.21
C ALA A 338 -2.78 7.63 11.04
N GLN A 339 -4.07 7.47 10.74
CA GLN A 339 -4.93 6.50 11.42
C GLN A 339 -4.46 5.06 11.20
N ASP A 340 -4.04 4.70 9.98
CA ASP A 340 -3.49 3.38 9.66
C ASP A 340 -2.23 3.09 10.48
N MET A 341 -1.29 4.06 10.51
CA MET A 341 -0.06 3.90 11.27
C MET A 341 -0.31 3.88 12.78
N TRP A 342 -1.19 4.73 13.26
CA TRP A 342 -1.49 4.86 14.68
C TRP A 342 -2.25 3.66 15.24
N GLN A 343 -3.39 3.30 14.62
CA GLN A 343 -4.27 2.24 15.12
C GLN A 343 -3.94 0.85 14.57
N GLY A 344 -3.47 0.76 13.33
CA GLY A 344 -3.15 -0.52 12.70
C GLY A 344 -1.71 -0.94 12.95
N LEU A 345 -0.74 -0.10 12.57
CA LEU A 345 0.69 -0.41 12.75
C LEU A 345 1.17 -0.20 14.21
N ASP A 346 0.39 0.48 15.04
CA ASP A 346 0.78 0.86 16.42
C ASP A 346 2.08 1.67 16.44
N LEU A 347 2.23 2.63 15.53
CA LEU A 347 3.41 3.48 15.44
C LEU A 347 3.37 4.58 16.53
N HIS A 348 4.46 4.71 17.27
CA HIS A 348 4.64 5.71 18.32
C HIS A 348 5.65 6.79 17.90
N ALA A 349 5.59 7.95 18.55
CA ALA A 349 6.44 9.10 18.23
C ALA A 349 7.96 8.85 18.42
N ASP A 350 8.34 7.90 19.28
CA ASP A 350 9.73 7.50 19.51
C ASP A 350 10.26 6.46 18.50
N GLU A 351 9.46 6.07 17.51
CA GLU A 351 9.79 5.01 16.59
C GLU A 351 10.33 5.55 15.25
N THR A 352 11.10 4.69 14.58
CA THR A 352 11.61 4.92 13.22
C THR A 352 10.97 3.91 12.29
N LEU A 353 10.15 4.41 11.35
CA LEU A 353 9.56 3.62 10.26
C LEU A 353 10.49 3.64 9.04
N PHE A 354 10.75 2.48 8.48
CA PHE A 354 11.39 2.32 7.18
C PHE A 354 10.48 1.52 6.24
N TRP A 355 10.07 2.14 5.14
CA TRP A 355 9.32 1.46 4.10
C TRP A 355 10.11 1.47 2.80
N MET A 356 10.41 0.29 2.27
CA MET A 356 11.09 0.18 0.98
C MET A 356 10.12 0.53 -0.16
N THR A 357 10.03 1.80 -0.53
CA THR A 357 9.04 2.31 -1.50
C THR A 357 9.62 3.43 -2.39
N ASP A 358 8.75 4.08 -3.15
CA ASP A 358 9.02 5.21 -4.03
C ASP A 358 7.88 6.23 -3.92
N MET A 359 8.17 7.51 -4.06
CA MET A 359 7.16 8.56 -3.92
C MET A 359 6.04 8.48 -4.96
N GLY A 360 6.30 7.91 -6.14
CA GLY A 360 5.29 7.68 -7.18
C GLY A 360 4.30 6.54 -6.90
N TRP A 361 4.45 5.85 -5.78
CA TRP A 361 3.51 4.85 -5.27
C TRP A 361 2.81 5.37 -4.03
N MET A 362 1.60 4.88 -3.75
CA MET A 362 0.82 5.29 -2.59
C MET A 362 1.61 5.26 -1.28
N MET A 363 2.47 4.25 -1.10
CA MET A 363 3.22 4.06 0.15
C MET A 363 4.26 5.15 0.42
N GLY A 364 4.78 5.84 -0.60
CA GLY A 364 5.69 6.97 -0.41
C GLY A 364 5.02 8.15 0.31
N PRO A 365 3.99 8.78 -0.27
CA PRO A 365 3.23 9.81 0.45
C PRO A 365 2.60 9.30 1.76
N TRP A 366 2.14 8.05 1.81
CA TRP A 366 1.58 7.45 3.03
C TRP A 366 2.59 7.46 4.18
N GLU A 367 3.86 7.07 3.91
CA GLU A 367 4.95 7.11 4.89
C GLU A 367 5.20 8.53 5.39
N VAL A 368 5.28 9.50 4.48
CA VAL A 368 5.54 10.92 4.84
C VAL A 368 4.41 11.48 5.70
N PHE A 369 3.16 11.36 5.26
CA PHE A 369 2.03 11.94 5.98
C PHE A 369 1.83 11.29 7.35
N GLY A 370 1.81 9.97 7.40
CA GLY A 370 1.51 9.26 8.65
C GLY A 370 2.60 9.47 9.70
N THR A 371 3.88 9.35 9.33
CA THR A 371 5.00 9.54 10.26
C THR A 371 5.06 10.95 10.81
N LEU A 372 4.96 11.96 9.94
CA LEU A 372 5.07 13.36 10.38
C LEU A 372 3.86 13.82 11.23
N LEU A 373 2.65 13.32 10.94
CA LEU A 373 1.48 13.63 11.78
C LEU A 373 1.58 13.01 13.17
N LEU A 374 2.26 11.87 13.31
CA LEU A 374 2.47 11.19 14.59
C LEU A 374 3.71 11.66 15.35
N GLY A 375 4.51 12.57 14.79
CA GLY A 375 5.76 13.02 15.41
C GLY A 375 6.87 11.98 15.41
N ALA A 376 6.75 10.92 14.57
CA ALA A 376 7.70 9.82 14.45
C ALA A 376 8.81 10.13 13.42
N THR A 377 9.77 9.21 13.28
CA THR A 377 10.87 9.34 12.32
C THR A 377 10.64 8.45 11.12
N MET A 378 10.80 8.98 9.89
CA MET A 378 10.88 8.14 8.69
C MET A 378 12.34 7.88 8.31
N MET A 379 12.61 6.69 7.75
CA MET A 379 13.88 6.33 7.14
C MET A 379 13.70 6.22 5.63
N LEU A 380 14.38 7.06 4.86
CA LEU A 380 14.39 7.04 3.41
C LEU A 380 15.64 6.34 2.89
N TYR A 381 15.48 5.51 1.87
CA TYR A 381 16.59 4.89 1.18
C TYR A 381 16.46 5.02 -0.33
N ASP A 382 17.49 5.62 -0.95
CA ASP A 382 17.61 5.68 -2.41
C ASP A 382 18.68 4.71 -2.89
N GLY A 383 18.25 3.54 -3.38
CA GLY A 383 19.13 2.48 -3.85
C GLY A 383 18.44 1.13 -4.00
N ALA A 384 19.17 0.12 -4.46
CA ALA A 384 18.68 -1.25 -4.56
C ALA A 384 18.76 -1.97 -3.20
N PRO A 385 17.78 -2.83 -2.85
CA PRO A 385 17.67 -3.46 -1.53
C PRO A 385 18.76 -4.51 -1.24
N ASP A 386 19.46 -4.95 -2.27
CA ASP A 386 20.47 -6.02 -2.24
C ASP A 386 21.80 -5.59 -2.88
N PHE A 387 22.08 -4.28 -2.88
CA PHE A 387 23.31 -3.70 -3.43
C PHE A 387 23.87 -2.59 -2.50
N PRO A 388 25.21 -2.45 -2.33
CA PRO A 388 26.27 -3.23 -2.97
C PRO A 388 26.35 -4.69 -2.49
N GLU A 389 25.85 -4.98 -1.27
CA GLU A 389 25.85 -6.31 -0.69
C GLU A 389 24.42 -6.85 -0.47
N PRO A 390 24.20 -8.16 -0.54
CA PRO A 390 22.87 -8.76 -0.39
C PRO A 390 22.19 -8.49 0.95
N ASP A 391 22.92 -8.10 1.99
CA ASP A 391 22.44 -7.79 3.33
C ASP A 391 22.06 -6.32 3.53
N ARG A 392 21.99 -5.54 2.45
CA ARG A 392 21.80 -4.08 2.48
C ARG A 392 20.62 -3.64 3.36
N VAL A 393 19.46 -4.28 3.23
CA VAL A 393 18.27 -3.93 4.03
C VAL A 393 18.54 -4.13 5.52
N TRP A 394 19.20 -5.22 5.89
CA TRP A 394 19.51 -5.52 7.29
C TRP A 394 20.54 -4.56 7.87
N SER A 395 21.54 -4.19 7.07
CA SER A 395 22.52 -3.15 7.40
C SER A 395 21.87 -1.79 7.66
N LEU A 396 20.86 -1.40 6.86
CA LEU A 396 20.10 -0.17 7.07
C LEU A 396 19.30 -0.22 8.38
N VAL A 397 18.66 -1.34 8.68
CA VAL A 397 17.92 -1.55 9.95
C VAL A 397 18.85 -1.39 11.15
N ASP A 398 20.01 -2.04 11.12
CA ASP A 398 21.01 -1.96 12.19
C ASP A 398 21.53 -0.55 12.37
N ARG A 399 22.02 0.05 11.29
CA ARG A 399 22.67 1.38 11.32
C ARG A 399 21.74 2.49 11.78
N HIS A 400 20.51 2.50 11.28
CA HIS A 400 19.54 3.57 11.56
C HIS A 400 18.61 3.23 12.73
N LYS A 401 18.77 2.06 13.36
CA LYS A 401 17.94 1.59 14.49
C LYS A 401 16.45 1.66 14.16
N VAL A 402 16.10 1.09 13.00
CA VAL A 402 14.71 0.99 12.54
C VAL A 402 13.90 0.16 13.53
N THR A 403 12.70 0.62 13.89
CA THR A 403 11.81 -0.07 14.84
C THR A 403 10.62 -0.75 14.14
N ALA A 404 10.18 -0.17 13.02
CA ALA A 404 9.11 -0.72 12.19
C ALA A 404 9.60 -0.84 10.74
N LEU A 405 9.63 -2.06 10.21
CA LEU A 405 10.11 -2.33 8.84
C LEU A 405 8.94 -2.72 7.92
N GLY A 406 8.68 -1.88 6.93
CA GLY A 406 7.70 -2.13 5.86
C GLY A 406 8.33 -2.86 4.68
N VAL A 407 7.73 -3.97 4.26
CA VAL A 407 8.22 -4.83 3.19
C VAL A 407 7.10 -5.24 2.21
N SER A 408 7.49 -5.69 1.03
CA SER A 408 6.59 -6.45 0.17
C SER A 408 6.93 -7.95 0.24
N PRO A 409 5.96 -8.85 0.01
CA PRO A 409 6.24 -10.28 -0.09
C PRO A 409 7.33 -10.60 -1.11
N THR A 410 7.35 -9.93 -2.26
CA THR A 410 8.39 -10.10 -3.28
C THR A 410 9.77 -9.68 -2.79
N LEU A 411 9.89 -8.58 -2.04
CA LEU A 411 11.18 -8.19 -1.45
C LEU A 411 11.72 -9.31 -0.55
N ILE A 412 10.87 -9.89 0.28
CA ILE A 412 11.28 -10.98 1.19
C ILE A 412 11.65 -12.24 0.41
N ARG A 413 10.89 -12.62 -0.65
CA ARG A 413 11.28 -13.72 -1.54
C ARG A 413 12.66 -13.49 -2.16
N ALA A 414 12.95 -12.27 -2.60
CA ALA A 414 14.23 -11.91 -3.19
C ALA A 414 15.38 -11.96 -2.18
N LEU A 415 15.20 -11.44 -0.96
CA LEU A 415 16.24 -11.40 0.07
C LEU A 415 16.52 -12.80 0.66
N ARG A 416 15.51 -13.63 0.87
CA ARG A 416 15.62 -14.98 1.41
C ARG A 416 16.57 -15.88 0.60
N ARG A 417 16.66 -15.69 -0.72
CA ARG A 417 17.56 -16.50 -1.58
C ARG A 417 19.05 -16.37 -1.23
N TYR A 418 19.43 -15.34 -0.48
CA TYR A 418 20.82 -15.12 -0.05
C TYR A 418 21.18 -15.86 1.24
N GLY A 419 20.20 -16.59 1.84
CA GLY A 419 20.41 -17.41 3.05
C GLY A 419 20.21 -16.63 4.35
N ASP A 420 20.15 -17.39 5.44
CA ASP A 420 19.82 -16.82 6.77
C ASP A 420 21.03 -16.14 7.41
N GLU A 421 22.23 -16.56 7.06
CA GLU A 421 23.48 -16.06 7.66
C GLU A 421 23.67 -14.55 7.47
N ILE A 422 23.20 -13.99 6.35
CA ILE A 422 23.34 -12.55 6.08
C ILE A 422 22.50 -11.70 7.04
N VAL A 423 21.36 -12.22 7.50
CA VAL A 423 20.49 -11.58 8.48
C VAL A 423 21.18 -11.50 9.84
N HIS A 424 21.85 -12.59 10.23
CA HIS A 424 22.48 -12.73 11.55
C HIS A 424 23.77 -11.93 11.72
N ARG A 425 24.29 -11.31 10.65
CA ARG A 425 25.46 -10.41 10.71
C ARG A 425 25.15 -9.06 11.33
N HIS A 426 23.85 -8.72 11.46
CA HIS A 426 23.38 -7.41 11.86
C HIS A 426 22.62 -7.45 13.19
N ASP A 427 22.72 -6.36 13.97
CA ASP A 427 21.93 -6.17 15.17
C ASP A 427 20.53 -5.63 14.82
N LEU A 428 19.57 -6.53 14.72
CA LEU A 428 18.17 -6.21 14.45
C LEU A 428 17.32 -6.05 15.72
N SER A 429 17.96 -5.88 16.89
CA SER A 429 17.26 -5.80 18.18
C SER A 429 16.39 -4.55 18.34
N SER A 430 16.60 -3.53 17.50
CA SER A 430 15.73 -2.35 17.44
C SER A 430 14.34 -2.63 16.86
N LEU A 431 14.20 -3.67 16.01
CA LEU A 431 12.90 -4.01 15.42
C LEU A 431 11.89 -4.42 16.48
N ARG A 432 10.70 -3.86 16.37
CA ARG A 432 9.53 -4.15 17.20
C ARG A 432 8.42 -4.83 16.39
N LYS A 433 8.34 -4.56 15.09
CA LYS A 433 7.28 -5.06 14.19
C LYS A 433 7.70 -4.99 12.72
N PHE A 434 7.00 -5.79 11.91
CA PHE A 434 7.02 -5.66 10.46
C PHE A 434 5.65 -5.19 9.97
N ALA A 435 5.63 -4.51 8.84
CA ALA A 435 4.43 -4.23 8.07
C ALA A 435 4.61 -4.74 6.64
N SER A 436 3.52 -5.13 5.98
CA SER A 436 3.62 -5.68 4.63
C SER A 436 2.43 -5.36 3.76
N THR A 437 2.68 -4.96 2.51
CA THR A 437 1.66 -4.72 1.49
C THR A 437 2.19 -4.97 0.07
N GLY A 438 1.30 -4.84 -0.91
CA GLY A 438 1.62 -4.84 -2.34
C GLY A 438 1.08 -6.05 -3.09
N GLU A 439 1.05 -7.21 -2.46
CA GLU A 439 0.52 -8.46 -3.01
C GLU A 439 0.17 -9.46 -1.89
N PRO A 440 -0.64 -10.50 -2.16
CA PRO A 440 -0.87 -11.57 -1.20
C PRO A 440 0.41 -12.31 -0.83
N TRP A 441 0.52 -12.68 0.43
CA TRP A 441 1.61 -13.50 0.92
C TRP A 441 1.48 -14.98 0.52
N ASN A 442 2.64 -15.61 0.30
CA ASN A 442 2.78 -17.06 0.38
C ASN A 442 3.20 -17.43 1.81
N PRO A 443 2.73 -18.56 2.37
CA PRO A 443 3.05 -18.95 3.75
C PRO A 443 4.55 -19.10 4.03
N GLU A 444 5.31 -19.65 3.09
CA GLU A 444 6.73 -19.95 3.28
C GLU A 444 7.60 -18.70 3.48
N PRO A 445 7.59 -17.65 2.61
CA PRO A 445 8.36 -16.44 2.85
C PRO A 445 7.84 -15.63 4.05
N TRP A 446 6.53 -15.67 4.34
CA TRP A 446 5.98 -15.07 5.56
C TRP A 446 6.55 -15.73 6.81
N THR A 447 6.55 -17.06 6.86
CA THR A 447 7.10 -17.85 7.98
C THR A 447 8.60 -17.63 8.13
N TRP A 448 9.32 -17.51 7.01
CA TRP A 448 10.75 -17.20 7.04
C TRP A 448 11.02 -15.83 7.68
N LEU A 449 10.30 -14.79 7.29
CA LEU A 449 10.41 -13.45 7.88
C LEU A 449 10.12 -13.50 9.39
N PHE A 450 9.04 -14.19 9.78
CA PHE A 450 8.63 -14.32 11.17
C PHE A 450 9.68 -15.04 12.02
N GLN A 451 10.19 -16.18 11.54
CA GLN A 451 11.11 -17.03 12.32
C GLN A 451 12.56 -16.53 12.29
N ASN A 452 13.10 -16.20 11.11
CA ASN A 452 14.53 -15.92 10.96
C ASN A 452 14.86 -14.45 11.23
N VAL A 453 14.04 -13.52 10.82
CA VAL A 453 14.26 -12.10 11.07
C VAL A 453 13.57 -11.66 12.37
N GLY A 454 12.30 -12.02 12.52
CA GLY A 454 11.47 -11.70 13.69
C GLY A 454 11.73 -12.60 14.91
N ARG A 455 12.58 -13.64 14.77
CA ARG A 455 12.94 -14.60 15.84
C ARG A 455 11.72 -15.26 16.49
N GLY A 456 10.63 -15.43 15.74
CA GLY A 456 9.35 -15.95 16.23
C GLY A 456 8.62 -15.07 17.25
N LYS A 457 8.96 -13.78 17.34
CA LYS A 457 8.46 -12.87 18.38
C LYS A 457 7.80 -11.60 17.82
N LEU A 458 8.26 -11.11 16.68
CA LEU A 458 7.78 -9.85 16.13
C LEU A 458 6.54 -10.05 15.27
N PRO A 459 5.47 -9.25 15.45
CA PRO A 459 4.28 -9.34 14.62
C PRO A 459 4.57 -8.90 13.19
N ILE A 460 3.90 -9.52 12.22
CA ILE A 460 3.87 -9.09 10.83
C ILE A 460 2.48 -8.50 10.57
N ILE A 461 2.39 -7.18 10.60
CA ILE A 461 1.16 -6.42 10.37
C ILE A 461 0.89 -6.43 8.85
N ASN A 462 0.07 -7.36 8.40
CA ASN A 462 -0.34 -7.45 7.01
C ASN A 462 -1.32 -6.31 6.68
N TYR A 463 -1.22 -5.71 5.49
CA TYR A 463 -1.92 -4.47 5.13
C TYR A 463 -2.39 -4.54 3.67
N SER A 464 -3.69 -4.40 3.43
CA SER A 464 -4.29 -4.38 2.10
C SER A 464 -5.20 -3.18 1.94
N GLY A 465 -5.06 -2.51 0.80
CA GLY A 465 -5.84 -1.34 0.43
C GLY A 465 -5.43 -0.84 -0.94
N GLY A 466 -5.46 0.48 -1.13
CA GLY A 466 -5.14 1.05 -2.45
C GLY A 466 -5.00 2.55 -2.44
N THR A 467 -4.56 3.08 -3.56
CA THR A 467 -4.36 4.52 -3.77
C THR A 467 -5.67 5.28 -3.54
N GLU A 468 -6.76 4.81 -4.11
CA GLU A 468 -8.08 5.45 -4.01
C GLU A 468 -8.71 5.32 -2.62
N ILE A 469 -8.18 4.40 -1.79
CA ILE A 469 -8.55 4.22 -0.38
C ILE A 469 -7.80 5.21 0.51
N SER A 470 -6.66 5.72 0.06
CA SER A 470 -5.66 6.49 0.83
C SER A 470 -5.00 5.67 1.93
N GLY A 471 -5.04 4.36 1.82
CA GLY A 471 -4.55 3.51 2.88
C GLY A 471 -5.12 2.10 2.85
N GLY A 472 -5.33 1.53 4.06
CA GLY A 472 -5.82 0.18 4.26
C GLY A 472 -7.32 0.05 4.35
N ILE A 473 -7.82 -1.05 3.79
CA ILE A 473 -9.15 -1.60 4.05
C ILE A 473 -9.01 -2.64 5.16
N LEU A 474 -8.10 -3.60 4.96
CA LEU A 474 -7.79 -4.66 5.90
C LEU A 474 -6.39 -4.48 6.46
N MET A 475 -6.22 -4.78 7.73
CA MET A 475 -4.91 -4.72 8.38
C MET A 475 -4.80 -5.72 9.54
N GLY A 476 -3.57 -6.14 9.86
CA GLY A 476 -3.25 -6.70 11.15
C GLY A 476 -3.29 -5.64 12.24
N ASN A 477 -3.35 -6.05 13.49
CA ASN A 477 -3.18 -5.17 14.64
C ASN A 477 -2.55 -5.92 15.82
N VAL A 478 -2.08 -5.19 16.82
CA VAL A 478 -1.41 -5.77 17.99
C VAL A 478 -2.35 -6.21 19.12
N LEU A 479 -3.68 -6.20 18.89
CA LEU A 479 -4.66 -6.71 19.87
C LEU A 479 -5.08 -8.16 19.58
N THR A 480 -4.89 -8.64 18.34
CA THR A 480 -5.39 -9.94 17.91
C THR A 480 -4.25 -10.92 17.62
N PRO A 481 -4.41 -12.22 17.93
CA PRO A 481 -3.47 -13.26 17.51
C PRO A 481 -3.35 -13.31 15.99
N MET A 482 -2.21 -13.80 15.48
CA MET A 482 -1.93 -13.83 14.05
C MET A 482 -1.71 -15.24 13.53
N LYS A 483 -2.29 -15.51 12.36
CA LYS A 483 -1.95 -16.65 11.50
C LYS A 483 -1.10 -16.19 10.31
N PRO A 484 -0.28 -17.06 9.71
CA PRO A 484 0.44 -16.73 8.50
C PRO A 484 -0.49 -16.17 7.41
N CYS A 485 -0.07 -15.10 6.74
CA CYS A 485 -0.75 -14.42 5.64
C CYS A 485 -2.08 -13.75 5.97
N ALA A 486 -2.60 -13.87 7.20
CA ALA A 486 -3.88 -13.32 7.61
C ALA A 486 -3.83 -11.81 7.90
N PHE A 487 -5.00 -11.18 7.82
CA PHE A 487 -5.28 -9.87 8.39
C PHE A 487 -6.16 -10.07 9.64
N SER A 488 -6.00 -9.21 10.64
CA SER A 488 -6.92 -9.22 11.80
C SER A 488 -8.36 -8.89 11.39
N GLY A 489 -8.52 -8.06 10.36
CA GLY A 489 -9.81 -7.68 9.80
C GLY A 489 -9.79 -6.29 9.18
N PRO A 490 -10.96 -5.67 8.97
CA PRO A 490 -11.05 -4.28 8.59
C PRO A 490 -10.40 -3.37 9.63
N LEU A 491 -9.80 -2.27 9.17
CA LEU A 491 -9.40 -1.19 10.07
C LEU A 491 -10.63 -0.52 10.69
N PRO A 492 -10.55 0.02 11.91
CA PRO A 492 -11.63 0.85 12.44
C PRO A 492 -12.04 1.96 11.45
N GLY A 493 -13.35 2.17 11.30
CA GLY A 493 -13.90 3.11 10.32
C GLY A 493 -14.01 2.58 8.88
N MET A 494 -13.57 1.35 8.62
CA MET A 494 -13.72 0.68 7.32
C MET A 494 -14.83 -0.36 7.40
N ALA A 495 -16.01 -0.02 6.84
CA ALA A 495 -17.18 -0.91 6.79
C ALA A 495 -17.02 -1.97 5.68
N ALA A 496 -15.92 -2.72 5.73
CA ALA A 496 -15.63 -3.74 4.73
C ALA A 496 -16.46 -5.02 4.93
N ASP A 497 -16.78 -5.69 3.82
CA ASP A 497 -17.51 -6.94 3.81
C ASP A 497 -17.03 -7.83 2.65
N VAL A 498 -17.29 -9.14 2.76
CA VAL A 498 -17.08 -10.11 1.68
C VAL A 498 -18.46 -10.55 1.19
N VAL A 499 -18.72 -10.38 -0.11
CA VAL A 499 -20.06 -10.61 -0.67
C VAL A 499 -20.05 -11.61 -1.83
N ASP A 500 -21.20 -12.27 -2.03
CA ASP A 500 -21.47 -13.10 -3.21
C ASP A 500 -21.81 -12.24 -4.46
N GLU A 501 -22.20 -12.91 -5.54
CA GLU A 501 -22.56 -12.26 -6.81
C GLU A 501 -23.79 -11.34 -6.68
N ASN A 502 -24.64 -11.57 -5.66
CA ASN A 502 -25.86 -10.82 -5.40
C ASN A 502 -25.66 -9.69 -4.37
N GLY A 503 -24.44 -9.55 -3.82
CA GLY A 503 -24.11 -8.56 -2.79
C GLY A 503 -24.47 -9.00 -1.36
N ASN A 504 -24.82 -10.28 -1.14
CA ASN A 504 -25.06 -10.83 0.20
C ASN A 504 -23.74 -11.16 0.89
N SER A 505 -23.66 -10.86 2.19
CA SER A 505 -22.49 -11.18 3.02
C SER A 505 -22.25 -12.68 3.08
N VAL A 506 -20.99 -13.10 2.90
CA VAL A 506 -20.56 -14.49 2.97
C VAL A 506 -19.39 -14.66 3.93
N ARG A 507 -19.31 -15.84 4.56
CA ARG A 507 -18.23 -16.26 5.47
C ARG A 507 -17.83 -17.70 5.17
N GLY A 508 -16.58 -18.08 5.40
CA GLY A 508 -16.07 -19.40 5.11
C GLY A 508 -15.95 -19.73 3.61
N GLN A 509 -16.14 -18.74 2.75
CA GLN A 509 -15.99 -18.88 1.30
C GLN A 509 -15.45 -17.60 0.68
N VAL A 510 -14.92 -17.71 -0.53
CA VAL A 510 -14.37 -16.59 -1.30
C VAL A 510 -15.50 -15.73 -1.86
N GLY A 511 -15.37 -14.41 -1.74
CA GLY A 511 -16.28 -13.43 -2.31
C GLY A 511 -15.57 -12.13 -2.67
N GLU A 512 -16.33 -11.18 -3.20
CA GLU A 512 -15.84 -9.85 -3.57
C GLU A 512 -15.67 -8.98 -2.34
N LEU A 513 -14.51 -8.30 -2.23
CA LEU A 513 -14.28 -7.30 -1.19
C LEU A 513 -15.03 -6.02 -1.50
N VAL A 514 -15.92 -5.60 -0.60
CA VAL A 514 -16.69 -4.37 -0.72
C VAL A 514 -16.56 -3.50 0.52
N ILE A 515 -16.88 -2.20 0.38
CA ILE A 515 -16.97 -1.27 1.51
C ILE A 515 -18.35 -0.60 1.48
N ARG A 516 -19.08 -0.68 2.59
CA ARG A 516 -20.48 -0.29 2.67
C ARG A 516 -20.70 1.16 3.09
N GLU A 517 -19.74 1.77 3.78
CA GLU A 517 -19.81 3.17 4.23
C GLU A 517 -18.58 3.96 3.78
N PRO A 518 -18.71 5.26 3.48
CA PRO A 518 -17.58 6.09 3.10
C PRO A 518 -16.65 6.35 4.30
N TRP A 519 -15.39 6.60 4.01
CA TRP A 519 -14.33 6.90 4.98
C TRP A 519 -13.59 8.17 4.60
N ILE A 520 -12.92 8.80 5.56
CA ILE A 520 -12.30 10.13 5.36
C ILE A 520 -11.26 10.15 4.23
N GLY A 521 -10.51 9.05 4.06
CA GLY A 521 -9.47 8.91 3.03
C GLY A 521 -9.98 8.56 1.64
N MET A 522 -11.29 8.28 1.45
CA MET A 522 -11.85 7.95 0.14
C MET A 522 -11.46 9.01 -0.89
N THR A 523 -10.96 8.59 -2.06
CA THR A 523 -10.68 9.52 -3.15
C THR A 523 -11.91 10.39 -3.48
N ARG A 524 -11.67 11.64 -3.86
CA ARG A 524 -12.77 12.53 -4.30
C ARG A 524 -13.12 12.33 -5.78
N GLY A 525 -12.78 11.18 -6.32
CA GLY A 525 -12.99 10.78 -7.71
C GLY A 525 -11.70 10.79 -8.53
N PHE A 526 -11.86 10.64 -9.84
CA PHE A 526 -10.76 10.77 -10.78
C PHE A 526 -10.69 12.17 -11.36
N TRP A 527 -9.49 12.71 -11.51
CA TRP A 527 -9.25 14.02 -12.06
C TRP A 527 -9.84 14.15 -13.46
N LYS A 528 -10.78 15.10 -13.65
CA LYS A 528 -11.52 15.35 -14.90
C LYS A 528 -12.28 14.12 -15.48
N ASP A 529 -12.51 13.06 -14.68
CA ASP A 529 -13.15 11.83 -15.17
C ASP A 529 -14.11 11.20 -14.13
N PRO A 530 -15.17 11.93 -13.72
CA PRO A 530 -16.11 11.48 -12.69
C PRO A 530 -16.90 10.23 -13.10
N ASP A 531 -17.24 10.11 -14.39
CA ASP A 531 -18.03 8.97 -14.89
C ASP A 531 -17.24 7.66 -14.76
N ARG A 532 -15.94 7.68 -15.09
CA ARG A 532 -15.08 6.52 -14.93
C ARG A 532 -14.91 6.12 -13.47
N TYR A 533 -14.88 7.07 -12.53
CA TYR A 533 -14.86 6.79 -11.10
C TYR A 533 -16.11 6.02 -10.66
N ILE A 534 -17.29 6.48 -11.04
CA ILE A 534 -18.55 5.80 -10.74
C ILE A 534 -18.58 4.43 -11.38
N GLN A 535 -18.22 4.31 -12.66
CA GLN A 535 -18.19 3.04 -13.38
C GLN A 535 -17.23 2.03 -12.74
N THR A 536 -16.07 2.49 -12.23
CA THR A 536 -15.04 1.61 -11.68
C THR A 536 -15.45 1.01 -10.33
N TYR A 537 -16.05 1.80 -9.43
CA TYR A 537 -16.20 1.39 -8.03
C TYR A 537 -17.64 1.30 -7.54
N TRP A 538 -18.60 1.96 -8.19
CA TRP A 538 -19.96 2.14 -7.67
C TRP A 538 -21.06 1.58 -8.56
N SER A 539 -20.71 1.02 -9.72
CA SER A 539 -21.71 0.59 -10.71
C SER A 539 -22.30 -0.79 -10.46
N ARG A 540 -21.57 -1.67 -9.71
CA ARG A 540 -21.96 -3.08 -9.55
C ARG A 540 -23.07 -3.29 -8.52
N PHE A 541 -22.95 -2.63 -7.37
CA PHE A 541 -23.95 -2.67 -6.31
C PHE A 541 -24.34 -1.24 -5.91
N PRO A 542 -25.64 -0.93 -5.74
CA PRO A 542 -26.06 0.41 -5.34
C PRO A 542 -25.43 0.83 -4.00
N ASP A 543 -24.87 2.04 -3.95
CA ASP A 543 -24.26 2.64 -2.75
C ASP A 543 -23.20 1.80 -2.03
N VAL A 544 -22.53 0.89 -2.75
CA VAL A 544 -21.47 0.02 -2.21
C VAL A 544 -20.22 0.15 -3.08
N TRP A 545 -19.09 0.45 -2.46
CA TRP A 545 -17.79 0.46 -3.11
C TRP A 545 -17.31 -0.98 -3.38
N VAL A 546 -17.04 -1.31 -4.63
CA VAL A 546 -16.44 -2.60 -5.03
C VAL A 546 -14.95 -2.41 -5.25
N HIS A 547 -14.13 -3.05 -4.42
CA HIS A 547 -12.67 -2.81 -4.48
C HIS A 547 -11.97 -3.55 -5.63
N GLY A 548 -12.52 -4.67 -6.03
CA GLY A 548 -11.95 -5.50 -7.09
C GLY A 548 -10.90 -6.49 -6.59
N ASP A 549 -11.03 -6.95 -5.35
CA ASP A 549 -10.23 -8.01 -4.74
C ASP A 549 -11.11 -9.17 -4.31
N TRP A 550 -10.63 -10.40 -4.50
CA TRP A 550 -11.17 -11.57 -3.84
C TRP A 550 -10.70 -11.63 -2.40
N ALA A 551 -11.65 -11.81 -1.50
CA ALA A 551 -11.39 -11.95 -0.07
C ALA A 551 -12.15 -13.13 0.51
N ALA A 552 -11.70 -13.60 1.67
CA ALA A 552 -12.42 -14.60 2.48
C ALA A 552 -12.22 -14.30 3.96
N VAL A 553 -13.17 -14.78 4.78
CA VAL A 553 -13.09 -14.74 6.24
C VAL A 553 -13.15 -16.16 6.74
N ASP A 554 -12.16 -16.58 7.55
CA ASP A 554 -12.12 -17.93 8.12
C ASP A 554 -13.03 -18.08 9.34
N ASN A 555 -13.06 -19.29 9.92
CA ASN A 555 -13.90 -19.60 11.07
C ASN A 555 -13.43 -18.91 12.36
N ASP A 556 -12.19 -18.42 12.40
CA ASP A 556 -11.64 -17.66 13.53
C ASP A 556 -11.83 -16.14 13.35
N GLY A 557 -12.51 -15.71 12.27
CA GLY A 557 -12.79 -14.32 11.96
C GLY A 557 -11.65 -13.58 11.29
N LEU A 558 -10.57 -14.26 10.93
CA LEU A 558 -9.42 -13.66 10.23
C LEU A 558 -9.70 -13.54 8.73
N TRP A 559 -9.17 -12.48 8.13
CA TRP A 559 -9.38 -12.15 6.73
C TRP A 559 -8.20 -12.51 5.87
N TYR A 560 -8.47 -12.83 4.59
CA TYR A 560 -7.47 -13.17 3.58
C TYR A 560 -7.80 -12.48 2.28
N ILE A 561 -6.78 -11.95 1.59
CA ILE A 561 -6.86 -11.47 0.20
C ILE A 561 -6.25 -12.53 -0.71
N LEU A 562 -7.01 -12.92 -1.73
CA LEU A 562 -6.66 -14.02 -2.64
C LEU A 562 -6.26 -13.56 -4.03
N GLY A 563 -6.24 -12.23 -4.25
CA GLY A 563 -5.85 -11.60 -5.51
C GLY A 563 -6.93 -10.69 -6.06
N ARG A 564 -6.69 -10.18 -7.27
CA ARG A 564 -7.62 -9.27 -7.95
C ARG A 564 -8.82 -10.04 -8.53
N SER A 565 -10.01 -9.48 -8.39
CA SER A 565 -11.22 -10.07 -8.98
C SER A 565 -11.31 -9.84 -10.50
N ASP A 566 -10.67 -8.78 -11.00
CA ASP A 566 -10.53 -8.48 -12.43
C ASP A 566 -9.41 -9.29 -13.13
N ASP A 567 -8.45 -9.87 -12.38
CA ASP A 567 -7.44 -10.80 -12.87
C ASP A 567 -7.89 -12.28 -12.80
N THR A 568 -9.12 -12.55 -12.38
CA THR A 568 -9.63 -13.91 -12.18
C THR A 568 -9.68 -14.70 -13.48
N ILE A 569 -9.12 -15.90 -13.46
CA ILE A 569 -9.11 -16.82 -14.58
C ILE A 569 -10.33 -17.75 -14.48
N LYS A 570 -11.12 -17.86 -15.55
CA LYS A 570 -12.35 -18.67 -15.60
C LYS A 570 -12.14 -19.93 -16.40
N VAL A 571 -11.72 -21.02 -15.74
CA VAL A 571 -11.44 -22.31 -16.39
C VAL A 571 -12.62 -23.26 -16.18
N ALA A 572 -13.31 -23.65 -17.24
CA ALA A 572 -14.42 -24.61 -17.21
C ALA A 572 -15.50 -24.28 -16.16
N GLY A 573 -15.87 -23.00 -16.04
CA GLY A 573 -16.86 -22.51 -15.08
C GLY A 573 -16.35 -22.34 -13.64
N LYS A 574 -15.12 -22.74 -13.34
CA LYS A 574 -14.47 -22.46 -12.06
C LYS A 574 -13.67 -21.17 -12.14
N ARG A 575 -13.71 -20.39 -11.07
CA ARG A 575 -12.89 -19.17 -10.91
C ARG A 575 -11.68 -19.51 -10.05
N VAL A 576 -10.50 -19.06 -10.45
CA VAL A 576 -9.25 -19.20 -9.69
C VAL A 576 -8.48 -17.89 -9.76
N GLY A 577 -7.98 -17.45 -8.61
CA GLY A 577 -7.04 -16.32 -8.54
C GLY A 577 -5.65 -16.73 -9.05
N PRO A 578 -4.96 -15.92 -9.86
CA PRO A 578 -3.59 -16.21 -10.27
C PRO A 578 -2.67 -16.54 -9.09
N ALA A 579 -2.80 -15.79 -7.98
CA ALA A 579 -2.00 -15.96 -6.78
C ALA A 579 -2.16 -17.36 -6.13
N GLU A 580 -3.33 -17.99 -6.23
CA GLU A 580 -3.56 -19.35 -5.72
C GLU A 580 -2.70 -20.37 -6.49
N VAL A 581 -2.70 -20.25 -7.80
CA VAL A 581 -1.90 -21.11 -8.68
C VAL A 581 -0.41 -20.87 -8.48
N GLU A 582 -0.01 -19.62 -8.45
CA GLU A 582 1.39 -19.20 -8.23
C GLU A 582 1.92 -19.70 -6.90
N SER A 583 1.09 -19.70 -5.83
CA SER A 583 1.45 -20.23 -4.52
C SER A 583 1.78 -21.72 -4.55
N VAL A 584 1.01 -22.52 -5.28
CA VAL A 584 1.28 -23.96 -5.45
C VAL A 584 2.59 -24.17 -6.21
N LEU A 585 2.83 -23.37 -7.26
CA LEU A 585 4.05 -23.50 -8.06
C LEU A 585 5.30 -23.08 -7.27
N VAL A 586 5.24 -21.98 -6.53
CA VAL A 586 6.37 -21.47 -5.73
C VAL A 586 6.66 -22.34 -4.50
N ALA A 587 5.68 -23.10 -4.01
CA ALA A 587 5.92 -24.10 -2.95
C ALA A 587 6.82 -25.25 -3.42
N HIS A 588 6.99 -25.45 -4.72
CA HIS A 588 7.90 -26.45 -5.27
C HIS A 588 9.37 -26.06 -5.04
N SER A 589 10.19 -27.00 -4.58
CA SER A 589 11.59 -26.76 -4.17
C SER A 589 12.48 -26.14 -5.26
N GLN A 590 12.15 -26.32 -6.53
CA GLN A 590 12.92 -25.87 -7.68
C GLN A 590 12.43 -24.55 -8.30
N VAL A 591 11.26 -24.04 -7.89
CA VAL A 591 10.68 -22.79 -8.41
C VAL A 591 11.04 -21.63 -7.50
N SER A 592 11.47 -20.50 -8.06
CA SER A 592 11.73 -19.26 -7.32
C SER A 592 10.59 -18.26 -7.43
N GLU A 593 10.00 -18.13 -8.63
CA GLU A 593 8.89 -17.22 -8.91
C GLU A 593 7.95 -17.84 -9.94
N ALA A 594 6.68 -17.43 -9.91
CA ALA A 594 5.69 -17.84 -10.88
C ALA A 594 4.72 -16.71 -11.23
N ALA A 595 4.19 -16.73 -12.47
CA ALA A 595 3.07 -15.91 -12.89
C ALA A 595 2.06 -16.78 -13.62
N ALA A 596 0.79 -16.67 -13.25
CA ALA A 596 -0.31 -17.41 -13.86
C ALA A 596 -1.22 -16.45 -14.63
N VAL A 597 -1.58 -16.80 -15.85
CA VAL A 597 -2.47 -16.01 -16.71
C VAL A 597 -3.53 -16.90 -17.38
N GLY A 598 -4.72 -16.34 -17.57
CA GLY A 598 -5.78 -16.94 -18.38
C GLY A 598 -5.60 -16.57 -19.87
N ILE A 599 -5.66 -17.56 -20.72
CA ILE A 599 -5.69 -17.36 -22.18
C ILE A 599 -7.02 -17.90 -22.74
N PRO A 600 -7.56 -17.32 -23.83
CA PRO A 600 -8.78 -17.83 -24.44
C PRO A 600 -8.67 -19.33 -24.80
N ASP A 601 -9.69 -20.10 -24.46
CA ASP A 601 -9.81 -21.51 -24.81
C ASP A 601 -11.24 -21.80 -25.31
N PRO A 602 -11.39 -22.39 -26.51
CA PRO A 602 -12.70 -22.57 -27.14
C PRO A 602 -13.64 -23.53 -26.39
N ILE A 603 -13.12 -24.39 -25.51
CA ILE A 603 -13.90 -25.39 -24.77
C ILE A 603 -14.09 -24.95 -23.31
N LYS A 604 -13.05 -24.40 -22.67
CA LYS A 604 -13.05 -24.09 -21.25
C LYS A 604 -13.38 -22.62 -20.93
N GLY A 605 -13.55 -21.78 -21.97
CA GLY A 605 -13.60 -20.32 -21.86
C GLY A 605 -12.21 -19.74 -21.73
N GLU A 606 -11.47 -20.11 -20.70
CA GLU A 606 -10.05 -19.82 -20.53
C GLU A 606 -9.26 -21.07 -20.17
N ALA A 607 -8.00 -21.11 -20.55
CA ALA A 607 -7.01 -22.08 -20.10
C ALA A 607 -5.91 -21.38 -19.31
N LEU A 608 -5.39 -22.06 -18.32
CA LEU A 608 -4.33 -21.56 -17.46
C LEU A 608 -2.96 -21.80 -18.12
N VAL A 609 -2.15 -20.75 -18.26
CA VAL A 609 -0.74 -20.81 -18.64
C VAL A 609 0.08 -20.20 -17.51
N CYS A 610 1.14 -20.90 -17.13
CA CYS A 610 2.01 -20.47 -16.02
C CYS A 610 3.45 -20.29 -16.49
N PHE A 611 4.03 -19.17 -16.10
CA PHE A 611 5.44 -18.85 -16.32
C PHE A 611 6.20 -19.04 -15.03
N CYS A 612 7.26 -19.86 -15.03
CA CYS A 612 8.04 -20.18 -13.83
C CYS A 612 9.50 -19.77 -14.03
N VAL A 613 10.04 -19.04 -13.05
CA VAL A 613 11.47 -18.80 -12.90
C VAL A 613 12.01 -19.88 -11.96
N LEU A 614 13.02 -20.59 -12.38
CA LEU A 614 13.64 -21.65 -11.59
C LEU A 614 14.72 -21.09 -10.64
N LYS A 615 15.02 -21.83 -9.58
CA LYS A 615 16.15 -21.51 -8.70
C LYS A 615 17.47 -21.67 -9.48
N LYS A 616 18.52 -21.03 -8.95
CA LYS A 616 19.87 -21.13 -9.51
C LYS A 616 20.29 -22.59 -9.63
N ASP A 617 20.96 -22.92 -10.72
CA ASP A 617 21.47 -24.26 -11.05
C ASP A 617 20.40 -25.34 -11.30
N VAL A 618 19.13 -24.94 -11.47
CA VAL A 618 18.04 -25.83 -11.91
C VAL A 618 17.73 -25.62 -13.37
N ASN A 619 17.69 -26.70 -14.14
CA ASN A 619 17.28 -26.66 -15.55
C ASN A 619 15.82 -27.10 -15.69
N GLY A 620 15.05 -26.33 -16.47
CA GLY A 620 13.67 -26.67 -16.80
C GLY A 620 13.62 -27.78 -17.85
N ASP A 621 12.94 -28.86 -17.55
CA ASP A 621 12.70 -29.97 -18.46
C ASP A 621 11.21 -30.34 -18.51
N PRO A 622 10.76 -31.17 -19.49
CA PRO A 622 9.37 -31.61 -19.59
C PRO A 622 8.88 -32.41 -18.38
N SER A 623 9.76 -33.07 -17.64
CA SER A 623 9.43 -33.84 -16.42
C SER A 623 9.00 -32.89 -15.31
N LEU A 624 9.80 -31.85 -15.04
CA LEU A 624 9.49 -30.82 -14.06
C LEU A 624 8.18 -30.09 -14.41
N ALA A 625 7.97 -29.73 -15.70
CA ALA A 625 6.72 -29.12 -16.14
C ALA A 625 5.51 -30.02 -15.87
N THR A 626 5.64 -31.33 -16.05
CA THR A 626 4.59 -32.30 -15.75
C THR A 626 4.32 -32.41 -14.27
N GLU A 627 5.35 -32.42 -13.42
CA GLU A 627 5.26 -32.43 -11.97
C GLU A 627 4.55 -31.20 -11.43
N LEU A 628 4.91 -30.01 -11.92
CA LEU A 628 4.28 -28.74 -11.56
C LEU A 628 2.80 -28.70 -11.97
N LYS A 629 2.45 -29.20 -13.18
CA LYS A 629 1.03 -29.35 -13.59
C LYS A 629 0.27 -30.30 -12.65
N ALA A 630 0.90 -31.40 -12.28
CA ALA A 630 0.30 -32.38 -11.36
C ALA A 630 0.10 -31.80 -9.94
N SER A 631 1.01 -30.98 -9.46
CA SER A 631 0.87 -30.27 -8.17
C SER A 631 -0.32 -29.34 -8.18
N VAL A 632 -0.48 -28.50 -9.20
CA VAL A 632 -1.68 -27.64 -9.33
C VAL A 632 -2.96 -28.47 -9.44
N ALA A 633 -2.94 -29.56 -10.22
CA ALA A 633 -4.10 -30.45 -10.34
C ALA A 633 -4.49 -31.16 -9.04
N ARG A 634 -3.50 -31.52 -8.22
CA ARG A 634 -3.69 -32.15 -6.91
C ARG A 634 -4.29 -31.15 -5.90
N ASP A 635 -3.71 -29.95 -5.82
CA ASP A 635 -4.00 -29.00 -4.75
C ASP A 635 -5.22 -28.12 -5.07
N LEU A 636 -5.43 -27.75 -6.34
CA LEU A 636 -6.55 -26.92 -6.77
C LEU A 636 -7.62 -27.66 -7.59
N GLY A 637 -7.36 -28.91 -7.93
CA GLY A 637 -8.28 -29.77 -8.65
C GLY A 637 -7.96 -29.90 -10.16
N LYS A 638 -8.27 -31.07 -10.74
CA LYS A 638 -7.93 -31.44 -12.13
C LYS A 638 -8.43 -30.44 -13.19
N ALA A 639 -9.54 -29.75 -12.95
CA ALA A 639 -10.08 -28.77 -13.90
C ALA A 639 -9.17 -27.54 -14.04
N LEU A 640 -8.38 -27.22 -13.00
CA LEU A 640 -7.47 -26.11 -12.93
C LEU A 640 -6.02 -26.46 -13.29
N ALA A 641 -5.77 -27.70 -13.75
CA ALA A 641 -4.45 -28.09 -14.25
C ALA A 641 -4.00 -27.13 -15.37
N PRO A 642 -2.81 -26.53 -15.28
CA PRO A 642 -2.29 -25.65 -16.33
C PRO A 642 -2.22 -26.36 -17.68
N LYS A 643 -2.66 -25.68 -18.71
CA LYS A 643 -2.47 -26.11 -20.11
C LYS A 643 -0.98 -26.21 -20.38
N GLU A 644 -0.23 -25.22 -19.89
CA GLU A 644 1.20 -25.10 -20.13
C GLU A 644 1.94 -24.54 -18.91
N ILE A 645 3.15 -25.05 -18.66
CA ILE A 645 4.17 -24.49 -17.78
C ILE A 645 5.34 -24.09 -18.66
N ILE A 646 5.73 -22.83 -18.58
CA ILE A 646 6.79 -22.22 -19.39
C ILE A 646 7.90 -21.77 -18.44
N PHE A 647 9.13 -22.21 -18.70
CA PHE A 647 10.28 -21.76 -17.94
C PHE A 647 10.88 -20.52 -18.59
N VAL A 648 11.05 -19.46 -17.81
CA VAL A 648 11.57 -18.16 -18.25
C VAL A 648 12.70 -17.70 -17.33
N GLY A 649 13.60 -16.86 -17.86
CA GLY A 649 14.70 -16.31 -17.07
C GLY A 649 14.24 -15.28 -16.03
N ASP A 650 13.20 -14.51 -16.35
CA ASP A 650 12.58 -13.54 -15.44
C ASP A 650 11.13 -13.26 -15.87
N ILE A 651 10.33 -12.67 -14.97
CA ILE A 651 8.93 -12.30 -15.20
C ILE A 651 8.82 -10.78 -15.25
N PRO A 652 8.02 -10.19 -16.19
CA PRO A 652 7.75 -8.75 -16.21
C PRO A 652 7.23 -8.22 -14.87
N LYS A 653 7.95 -7.27 -14.28
CA LYS A 653 7.61 -6.68 -12.96
C LYS A 653 7.93 -5.19 -12.92
N THR A 654 7.28 -4.53 -11.98
CA THR A 654 7.62 -3.15 -11.60
C THR A 654 8.91 -3.14 -10.76
N ARG A 655 9.52 -1.97 -10.55
CA ARG A 655 10.69 -1.82 -9.65
C ARG A 655 10.45 -2.29 -8.22
N ASN A 656 9.21 -2.25 -7.77
CA ASN A 656 8.81 -2.82 -6.48
C ASN A 656 8.48 -4.30 -6.57
N ALA A 657 8.96 -4.95 -7.63
CA ALA A 657 8.83 -6.36 -7.92
C ALA A 657 7.39 -6.89 -8.04
N LYS A 658 6.38 -6.04 -8.25
CA LYS A 658 5.00 -6.47 -8.51
C LYS A 658 4.92 -7.05 -9.93
N VAL A 659 4.47 -8.31 -10.04
CA VAL A 659 4.28 -9.00 -11.33
C VAL A 659 3.21 -8.28 -12.17
N MET A 660 3.55 -8.00 -13.43
CA MET A 660 2.67 -7.31 -14.37
C MET A 660 1.93 -8.34 -15.26
N ARG A 661 1.02 -9.14 -14.66
CA ARG A 661 0.32 -10.27 -15.32
C ARG A 661 -0.36 -9.87 -16.62
N ARG A 662 -0.96 -8.67 -16.67
CA ARG A 662 -1.55 -8.15 -17.90
C ARG A 662 -0.53 -8.05 -19.04
N ILE A 663 0.70 -7.64 -18.75
CA ILE A 663 1.78 -7.53 -19.74
C ILE A 663 2.28 -8.93 -20.13
N VAL A 664 2.40 -9.84 -19.16
CA VAL A 664 2.73 -11.25 -19.41
C VAL A 664 1.73 -11.87 -20.39
N ARG A 665 0.42 -11.70 -20.10
CA ARG A 665 -0.65 -12.21 -20.95
C ARG A 665 -0.61 -11.60 -22.36
N ALA A 666 -0.51 -10.27 -22.45
CA ALA A 666 -0.49 -9.56 -23.72
C ALA A 666 0.74 -9.93 -24.55
N ALA A 667 1.92 -10.07 -23.93
CA ALA A 667 3.15 -10.50 -24.60
C ALA A 667 3.01 -11.93 -25.17
N TYR A 668 2.42 -12.85 -24.38
CA TYR A 668 2.19 -14.23 -24.78
C TYR A 668 1.16 -14.36 -25.94
N LEU A 669 0.10 -13.55 -25.91
CA LEU A 669 -0.94 -13.56 -26.94
C LEU A 669 -0.61 -12.71 -28.18
N GLY A 670 0.54 -12.00 -28.20
CA GLY A 670 0.88 -11.06 -29.28
C GLY A 670 -0.02 -9.82 -29.32
N GLU A 671 -0.70 -9.49 -28.22
CA GLU A 671 -1.57 -8.32 -28.08
C GLU A 671 -0.75 -7.05 -27.78
N LYS A 672 -1.38 -5.86 -27.92
CA LYS A 672 -0.77 -4.60 -27.51
C LYS A 672 -0.49 -4.60 -26.00
N LEU A 673 0.75 -4.35 -25.59
CA LEU A 673 1.18 -4.40 -24.19
C LEU A 673 0.49 -3.35 -23.30
N GLY A 674 -0.01 -2.25 -23.88
CA GLY A 674 -0.54 -1.11 -23.15
C GLY A 674 0.55 -0.33 -22.41
N ASP A 675 0.23 0.24 -21.25
CA ASP A 675 1.20 1.02 -20.43
C ASP A 675 2.28 0.11 -19.82
N THR A 676 3.51 0.23 -20.34
CA THR A 676 4.72 -0.48 -19.87
C THR A 676 5.64 0.43 -19.05
N SER A 677 5.22 1.65 -18.73
CA SER A 677 6.06 2.67 -18.12
C SER A 677 6.65 2.27 -16.74
N ALA A 678 5.98 1.38 -16.03
CA ALA A 678 6.44 0.86 -14.74
C ALA A 678 7.29 -0.42 -14.84
N LEU A 679 7.56 -0.94 -16.06
CA LEU A 679 8.29 -2.18 -16.28
C LEU A 679 9.79 -1.98 -16.02
N GLU A 680 10.35 -2.72 -15.06
CA GLU A 680 11.78 -2.62 -14.70
C GLU A 680 12.67 -3.45 -15.63
N ASN A 681 12.19 -4.62 -16.06
CA ASN A 681 12.97 -5.62 -16.79
C ASN A 681 12.41 -5.90 -18.20
N PRO A 682 12.52 -4.97 -19.16
CA PRO A 682 11.95 -5.16 -20.51
C PRO A 682 12.44 -6.40 -21.23
N ALA A 683 13.68 -6.86 -20.96
CA ALA A 683 14.25 -8.07 -21.55
C ALA A 683 13.43 -9.35 -21.20
N SER A 684 12.71 -9.37 -20.07
CA SER A 684 11.84 -10.50 -19.71
C SER A 684 10.69 -10.73 -20.69
N LEU A 685 10.32 -9.71 -21.46
CA LEU A 685 9.29 -9.83 -22.51
C LEU A 685 9.74 -10.71 -23.67
N ASP A 686 11.05 -10.75 -23.96
CA ASP A 686 11.58 -11.51 -25.09
C ASP A 686 11.49 -13.02 -24.83
N ASP A 687 11.66 -13.44 -23.58
CA ASP A 687 11.49 -14.85 -23.18
C ASP A 687 10.02 -15.28 -23.34
N ILE A 688 9.08 -14.44 -22.92
CA ILE A 688 7.65 -14.71 -23.03
C ILE A 688 7.19 -14.76 -24.48
N LYS A 689 7.64 -13.81 -25.30
CA LYS A 689 7.32 -13.77 -26.75
C LYS A 689 7.89 -14.98 -27.49
N ARG A 690 9.11 -15.41 -27.14
CA ARG A 690 9.71 -16.63 -27.73
C ARG A 690 8.93 -17.89 -27.38
N ALA A 691 8.35 -17.95 -26.18
CA ALA A 691 7.53 -19.07 -25.74
C ALA A 691 6.14 -19.11 -26.42
N ALA A 692 5.70 -18.00 -26.98
CA ALA A 692 4.42 -17.89 -27.68
C ALA A 692 4.46 -18.45 -29.14
N GLY A 693 5.66 -18.74 -29.67
CA GLY A 693 5.90 -19.24 -31.07
C GLY A 693 6.20 -18.09 -31.98
#